data_30980613fa85f2bd65d85c475af6414e
#
_entry.id   30980613fa85f2bd65d85c475af6414e
#
_cell.length_a   1.000
_cell.length_b   1.000
_cell.length_c   1.000
_cell.angle_alpha   90.00
_cell.angle_beta   90.00
_cell.angle_gamma   90.00
#
_symmetry.space_group_name_H-M   'P 1'
#
loop_
_entity.id
_entity.type
_entity.pdbx_description
1 polymer ?
#
loop_
_entity_poly.entity_id
_entity_poly.type
_entity_poly.pdbx_seq_one_letter_code
_entity_poly.pdbx_strand_id
1 'polypeptide(L)'
;MPEPEYVTIFMAWPYVNAPLHLGHVAGNCLPADIQYRYERARGRRVLMCSGSDEHGTPITITAEQLGVSPQEIVDKYHELALDSLTKLGCAWSQNIDSRGIEYGGALYNRTSDSRHKELVRDVFTKLLDSGLLQKQTMKQYCSISNGKVRFLPDRYVEGTCPVCGEGEARGDQCDECGSTYEAHELRNPLSKLDPTADVEVRDTDHFFFRLDMFQESLEIYASNRQSVWKPNVKSMTKNWLNMGLRPRAVTRDIEWGIDIPLSGKEWSSKSIYVWFEAVQGYYSCARIWSERYATANDHPDGDSAWENWWKKSPSGESPKHIYFMGKDNIPFHTIIWPALIMGINSSSSNGKITSEAYEGDLVLGTNVSSNEYLMLQGGQFSKSRKHAVWLPSFLERYDADCLRYYLTINMPETHDTDFRWKEFVDRVNNELIGTYGNFVHRVMTLTNRLATDAGNPLLKYDDIEKHSEILSQCDVLVRSAIDSMERQRFKEALRSIMSIAQIGNQLLQRCAPWKFLKSEETQEKQYSLSGLALSWRLCRTLAICTRPFMPFQSERLWEILGEKTDLDSQLWDNATDYSSDLQWSGISPAPLFTRLDLDEILTHEMSLANDINEDPVENDKEGADYIDFEDFMKVEMRTGKVISVEEHPNADKLYIVTIQDGPGSTRTVCAGLKEYYDPTDLEGLNVVFVANLEPRKLRGVLSEGMLLAADDGDGKVSILTTKGDIGSGSRVR
;
A
#
# COMPACT_ATOMS: atom_id res chain seq x y z
N MET A 1 16.65 20.50 -18.94
CA MET A 1 17.29 20.92 -17.68
C MET A 1 18.36 19.89 -17.40
N PRO A 2 19.53 20.24 -16.89
CA PRO A 2 20.49 19.23 -16.45
C PRO A 2 19.82 18.30 -15.45
N GLU A 3 20.19 17.01 -15.45
CA GLU A 3 19.64 16.06 -14.47
C GLU A 3 20.06 16.50 -13.05
N PRO A 4 19.15 16.49 -12.06
CA PRO A 4 19.51 16.87 -10.71
C PRO A 4 20.52 15.86 -10.15
N GLU A 5 21.63 16.36 -9.66
CA GLU A 5 22.66 15.52 -9.02
C GLU A 5 22.14 14.88 -7.74
N TYR A 6 21.34 15.63 -6.96
CA TYR A 6 20.79 15.19 -5.69
C TYR A 6 19.30 14.86 -5.81
N VAL A 7 18.91 13.70 -5.30
CA VAL A 7 17.52 13.23 -5.29
C VAL A 7 17.15 12.77 -3.87
N THR A 8 16.01 13.22 -3.38
CA THR A 8 15.46 12.73 -2.12
C THR A 8 14.18 11.95 -2.39
N ILE A 9 14.11 10.74 -1.89
CA ILE A 9 12.94 9.86 -1.94
C ILE A 9 12.29 9.87 -0.57
N PHE A 10 11.02 10.20 -0.54
CA PHE A 10 10.23 10.22 0.67
C PHE A 10 9.12 9.17 0.58
N MET A 11 9.05 8.29 1.55
CA MET A 11 7.93 7.37 1.73
C MET A 11 7.04 7.90 2.86
N ALA A 12 5.73 7.96 2.63
CA ALA A 12 4.78 8.38 3.66
C ALA A 12 4.88 7.48 4.90
N TRP A 13 4.89 8.11 6.07
CA TRP A 13 5.10 7.46 7.34
C TRP A 13 3.88 6.62 7.76
N PRO A 14 3.99 5.30 7.87
CA PRO A 14 2.87 4.47 8.33
C PRO A 14 2.69 4.55 9.84
N TYR A 15 1.43 4.51 10.30
CA TYR A 15 1.12 4.26 11.70
C TYR A 15 1.56 2.86 12.13
N VAL A 16 2.26 2.78 13.27
CA VAL A 16 2.78 1.52 13.81
C VAL A 16 1.96 1.01 15.00
N ASN A 17 0.66 0.82 14.79
CA ASN A 17 -0.25 0.20 15.75
C ASN A 17 -0.60 -1.27 15.43
N ALA A 18 -0.06 -1.80 14.34
CA ALA A 18 -0.19 -3.18 13.89
C ALA A 18 0.89 -3.49 12.84
N PRO A 19 1.12 -4.77 12.46
CA PRO A 19 2.03 -5.13 11.37
C PRO A 19 1.67 -4.43 10.06
N LEU A 20 2.65 -4.31 9.16
CA LEU A 20 2.39 -3.85 7.79
C LEU A 20 1.64 -4.95 7.01
N HIS A 21 0.68 -4.56 6.19
CA HIS A 21 0.00 -5.45 5.23
C HIS A 21 0.35 -5.10 3.78
N LEU A 22 0.02 -5.97 2.83
CA LEU A 22 0.39 -5.79 1.42
C LEU A 22 -0.14 -4.48 0.80
N GLY A 23 -1.24 -3.93 1.32
CA GLY A 23 -1.74 -2.61 0.91
C GLY A 23 -0.76 -1.47 1.19
N HIS A 24 -0.08 -1.47 2.36
CA HIS A 24 0.99 -0.50 2.65
C HIS A 24 2.18 -0.71 1.70
N VAL A 25 2.53 -1.98 1.45
CA VAL A 25 3.67 -2.31 0.57
C VAL A 25 3.45 -1.79 -0.84
N ALA A 26 2.30 -2.07 -1.44
CA ALA A 26 1.97 -1.64 -2.80
C ALA A 26 1.69 -0.13 -2.90
N GLY A 27 1.14 0.46 -1.83
CA GLY A 27 0.77 1.88 -1.80
C GLY A 27 1.97 2.81 -1.76
N ASN A 28 2.95 2.54 -0.92
CA ASN A 28 4.06 3.47 -0.69
C ASN A 28 5.44 2.81 -0.49
N CYS A 29 5.55 1.65 0.20
CA CYS A 29 6.86 1.11 0.56
C CYS A 29 7.65 0.62 -0.66
N LEU A 30 7.06 -0.23 -1.45
CA LEU A 30 7.69 -0.83 -2.62
C LEU A 30 8.03 0.20 -3.72
N PRO A 31 7.11 1.11 -4.12
CA PRO A 31 7.44 2.10 -5.14
C PRO A 31 8.56 3.07 -4.71
N ALA A 32 8.67 3.41 -3.43
CA ALA A 32 9.75 4.24 -2.91
C ALA A 32 11.11 3.53 -3.02
N ASP A 33 11.20 2.25 -2.61
CA ASP A 33 12.42 1.46 -2.73
C ASP A 33 12.85 1.22 -4.18
N ILE A 34 11.89 0.92 -5.08
CA ILE A 34 12.17 0.77 -6.51
C ILE A 34 12.76 2.06 -7.08
N GLN A 35 12.18 3.22 -6.76
CA GLN A 35 12.70 4.50 -7.23
C GLN A 35 14.06 4.82 -6.63
N TYR A 36 14.28 4.55 -5.34
CA TYR A 36 15.58 4.74 -4.70
C TYR A 36 16.69 3.96 -5.41
N ARG A 37 16.48 2.68 -5.67
CA ARG A 37 17.43 1.82 -6.37
C ARG A 37 17.66 2.26 -7.81
N TYR A 38 16.61 2.69 -8.50
CA TYR A 38 16.71 3.22 -9.85
C TYR A 38 17.51 4.52 -9.90
N GLU A 39 17.23 5.50 -9.05
CA GLU A 39 17.96 6.78 -9.03
C GLU A 39 19.46 6.55 -8.75
N ARG A 40 19.79 5.62 -7.86
CA ARG A 40 21.18 5.19 -7.63
C ARG A 40 21.79 4.56 -8.88
N ALA A 41 21.07 3.66 -9.54
CA ALA A 41 21.50 3.03 -10.78
C ALA A 41 21.60 4.02 -11.96
N ARG A 42 21.10 5.25 -11.83
CA ARG A 42 21.35 6.39 -12.72
C ARG A 42 22.58 7.23 -12.31
N GLY A 43 23.32 6.79 -11.31
CA GLY A 43 24.51 7.49 -10.82
C GLY A 43 24.24 8.73 -9.98
N ARG A 44 22.98 8.97 -9.56
CA ARG A 44 22.59 10.12 -8.76
C ARG A 44 22.95 9.92 -7.28
N ARG A 45 23.05 11.02 -6.54
CA ARG A 45 23.21 11.04 -5.09
C ARG A 45 21.83 11.00 -4.45
N VAL A 46 21.53 9.92 -3.73
CA VAL A 46 20.15 9.65 -3.30
C VAL A 46 20.06 9.49 -1.80
N LEU A 47 19.20 10.27 -1.17
CA LEU A 47 18.82 10.11 0.23
C LEU A 47 17.36 9.64 0.30
N MET A 48 17.10 8.49 0.94
CA MET A 48 15.74 8.00 1.17
C MET A 48 15.35 8.17 2.64
N CYS A 49 14.23 8.85 2.88
CA CYS A 49 13.75 9.19 4.22
C CYS A 49 12.33 8.67 4.46
N SER A 50 12.14 7.97 5.56
CA SER A 50 10.85 7.60 6.13
C SER A 50 10.99 7.23 7.60
N GLY A 51 9.95 6.61 8.14
CA GLY A 51 9.92 6.10 9.50
C GLY A 51 8.54 5.67 9.92
N SER A 52 8.39 5.36 11.20
CA SER A 52 7.13 5.06 11.83
C SER A 52 6.48 6.32 12.41
N ASP A 53 5.19 6.50 12.08
CA ASP A 53 4.33 7.49 12.72
C ASP A 53 3.81 6.88 14.04
N GLU A 54 4.27 7.44 15.16
CA GLU A 54 4.16 6.84 16.50
C GLU A 54 3.25 7.60 17.45
N HIS A 55 2.71 8.74 17.03
CA HIS A 55 1.84 9.55 17.86
C HIS A 55 0.38 9.47 17.42
N GLY A 56 -0.51 10.09 18.21
CA GLY A 56 -1.91 10.23 17.87
C GLY A 56 -2.84 9.10 18.36
N THR A 57 -4.12 9.28 18.07
CA THR A 57 -5.21 8.45 18.62
C THR A 57 -5.15 6.96 18.23
N PRO A 58 -4.67 6.52 17.06
CA PRO A 58 -4.59 5.09 16.74
C PRO A 58 -3.69 4.31 17.67
N ILE A 59 -2.59 4.92 18.12
CA ILE A 59 -1.63 4.29 19.05
C ILE A 59 -2.21 4.22 20.45
N THR A 60 -2.76 5.34 20.95
CA THR A 60 -3.31 5.39 22.31
C THR A 60 -4.52 4.48 22.49
N ILE A 61 -5.41 4.39 21.49
CA ILE A 61 -6.54 3.45 21.51
C ILE A 61 -6.04 2.00 21.58
N THR A 62 -5.07 1.63 20.74
CA THR A 62 -4.50 0.27 20.76
C THR A 62 -3.83 -0.04 22.10
N ALA A 63 -3.08 0.91 22.67
CA ALA A 63 -2.43 0.76 23.96
C ALA A 63 -3.43 0.57 25.10
N GLU A 64 -4.50 1.39 25.14
CA GLU A 64 -5.57 1.28 26.12
C GLU A 64 -6.34 -0.06 26.03
N GLN A 65 -6.63 -0.53 24.81
CA GLN A 65 -7.28 -1.82 24.56
C GLN A 65 -6.45 -3.01 25.06
N LEU A 66 -5.12 -2.92 24.92
CA LEU A 66 -4.19 -3.97 25.33
C LEU A 66 -3.69 -3.81 26.77
N GLY A 67 -4.03 -2.72 27.45
CA GLY A 67 -3.59 -2.44 28.81
C GLY A 67 -2.08 -2.20 28.96
N VAL A 68 -1.42 -1.69 27.90
CA VAL A 68 0.02 -1.40 27.86
C VAL A 68 0.26 0.09 27.59
N SER A 69 1.51 0.54 27.71
CA SER A 69 1.86 1.92 27.36
C SER A 69 1.91 2.14 25.84
N PRO A 70 1.63 3.37 25.35
CA PRO A 70 1.83 3.71 23.94
C PRO A 70 3.26 3.46 23.47
N GLN A 71 4.27 3.65 24.33
CA GLN A 71 5.67 3.39 24.01
C GLN A 71 5.94 1.91 23.69
N GLU A 72 5.36 0.99 24.46
CA GLU A 72 5.51 -0.46 24.20
C GLU A 72 4.91 -0.87 22.85
N ILE A 73 3.78 -0.25 22.47
CA ILE A 73 3.16 -0.48 21.15
C ILE A 73 4.09 -0.03 20.04
N VAL A 74 4.57 1.21 20.11
CA VAL A 74 5.39 1.77 19.00
C VAL A 74 6.76 1.12 18.91
N ASP A 75 7.37 0.74 20.00
CA ASP A 75 8.64 0.02 19.99
C ASP A 75 8.49 -1.34 19.30
N LYS A 76 7.49 -2.12 19.68
CA LYS A 76 7.21 -3.42 19.07
C LYS A 76 6.97 -3.32 17.55
N TYR A 77 6.10 -2.41 17.13
CA TYR A 77 5.70 -2.37 15.72
C TYR A 77 6.66 -1.58 14.83
N HIS A 78 7.47 -0.67 15.39
CA HIS A 78 8.58 -0.05 14.68
C HIS A 78 9.62 -1.09 14.27
N GLU A 79 10.09 -1.90 15.22
CA GLU A 79 11.06 -2.98 14.97
C GLU A 79 10.52 -4.00 13.96
N LEU A 80 9.26 -4.43 14.15
CA LEU A 80 8.61 -5.37 13.23
C LEU A 80 8.45 -4.81 11.81
N ALA A 81 8.13 -3.52 11.68
CA ALA A 81 8.02 -2.87 10.36
C ALA A 81 9.38 -2.80 9.66
N LEU A 82 10.43 -2.37 10.37
CA LEU A 82 11.77 -2.29 9.82
C LEU A 82 12.32 -3.66 9.41
N ASP A 83 12.17 -4.67 10.27
CA ASP A 83 12.58 -6.06 9.98
C ASP A 83 11.84 -6.60 8.73
N SER A 84 10.52 -6.40 8.68
CA SER A 84 9.71 -6.86 7.54
C SER A 84 10.09 -6.17 6.23
N LEU A 85 10.34 -4.86 6.25
CA LEU A 85 10.78 -4.12 5.08
C LEU A 85 12.18 -4.54 4.64
N THR A 86 13.08 -4.82 5.57
CA THR A 86 14.42 -5.35 5.29
C THR A 86 14.35 -6.74 4.65
N LYS A 87 13.53 -7.64 5.20
CA LYS A 87 13.28 -8.97 4.63
C LYS A 87 12.62 -8.93 3.26
N LEU A 88 11.79 -7.91 3.01
CA LEU A 88 11.23 -7.65 1.67
C LEU A 88 12.30 -7.17 0.68
N GLY A 89 13.49 -6.82 1.12
CA GLY A 89 14.57 -6.29 0.30
C GLY A 89 14.53 -4.78 0.12
N CYS A 90 13.78 -4.03 0.95
CA CYS A 90 13.86 -2.57 0.97
C CYS A 90 15.17 -2.10 1.62
N ALA A 91 15.74 -0.99 1.12
CA ALA A 91 17.07 -0.53 1.46
C ALA A 91 17.18 0.22 2.82
N TRP A 92 16.16 0.14 3.67
CA TRP A 92 16.09 0.89 4.93
C TRP A 92 17.18 0.54 5.97
N SER A 93 17.77 -0.62 5.86
CA SER A 93 18.90 -1.03 6.73
C SER A 93 20.22 -0.38 6.35
N GLN A 94 20.28 0.32 5.21
CA GLN A 94 21.47 0.96 4.68
C GLN A 94 21.44 2.46 5.02
N ASN A 95 21.99 2.82 6.15
CA ASN A 95 22.10 4.23 6.55
C ASN A 95 23.07 5.03 5.68
N ILE A 96 23.95 4.34 4.97
CA ILE A 96 24.96 4.89 4.06
C ILE A 96 24.78 4.22 2.70
N ASP A 97 24.95 4.98 1.61
CA ASP A 97 25.00 4.43 0.26
C ASP A 97 26.18 3.45 0.10
N SER A 98 25.98 2.33 -0.59
CA SER A 98 27.03 1.32 -0.82
C SER A 98 28.25 1.87 -1.60
N ARG A 99 28.10 2.99 -2.30
CA ARG A 99 29.17 3.69 -3.01
C ARG A 99 29.92 4.69 -2.13
N GLY A 100 29.45 4.95 -0.91
CA GLY A 100 30.03 5.86 0.07
C GLY A 100 29.07 6.95 0.52
N ILE A 101 29.41 7.59 1.64
CA ILE A 101 28.56 8.57 2.32
C ILE A 101 28.18 9.78 1.45
N GLU A 102 29.03 10.16 0.49
CA GLU A 102 28.76 11.28 -0.43
C GLU A 102 27.60 11.01 -1.39
N TYR A 103 27.26 9.73 -1.60
CA TYR A 103 26.13 9.34 -2.47
C TYR A 103 24.80 9.24 -1.72
N GLY A 104 24.77 9.51 -0.42
CA GLY A 104 23.57 9.49 0.40
C GLY A 104 23.38 8.21 1.19
N GLY A 105 22.13 7.78 1.31
CA GLY A 105 21.75 6.59 2.07
C GLY A 105 20.25 6.45 2.23
N ALA A 106 19.84 5.58 3.17
CA ALA A 106 18.44 5.36 3.50
C ALA A 106 18.25 5.30 5.02
N LEU A 107 17.38 6.15 5.56
CA LEU A 107 17.08 6.18 6.99
C LEU A 107 15.60 5.95 7.25
N TYR A 108 15.27 4.89 8.00
CA TYR A 108 13.97 4.64 8.57
C TYR A 108 13.97 5.05 10.04
N ASN A 109 13.45 6.25 10.32
CA ASN A 109 13.46 6.85 11.65
C ASN A 109 12.11 6.65 12.37
N ARG A 110 11.85 7.40 13.43
CA ARG A 110 10.61 7.36 14.21
C ARG A 110 10.22 8.75 14.69
N THR A 111 8.91 9.04 14.76
CA THR A 111 8.45 10.37 15.23
C THR A 111 8.65 10.55 16.74
N SER A 112 8.82 9.47 17.51
CA SER A 112 9.19 9.55 18.93
C SER A 112 10.68 9.89 19.18
N ASP A 113 11.52 9.93 18.14
CA ASP A 113 12.94 10.32 18.25
C ASP A 113 13.08 11.72 18.88
N SER A 114 13.97 11.86 19.86
CA SER A 114 14.14 13.12 20.61
C SER A 114 14.54 14.28 19.71
N ARG A 115 15.39 14.03 18.70
CA ARG A 115 15.83 15.05 17.77
C ARG A 115 14.72 15.49 16.81
N HIS A 116 13.86 14.55 16.39
CA HIS A 116 12.64 14.89 15.64
C HIS A 116 11.74 15.81 16.47
N LYS A 117 11.48 15.47 17.73
CA LYS A 117 10.66 16.27 18.64
C LYS A 117 11.21 17.70 18.82
N GLU A 118 12.52 17.84 18.98
CA GLU A 118 13.18 19.15 19.05
C GLU A 118 12.94 19.97 17.77
N LEU A 119 13.19 19.40 16.60
CA LEU A 119 13.03 20.10 15.31
C LEU A 119 11.58 20.52 15.08
N VAL A 120 10.60 19.69 15.45
CA VAL A 120 9.18 20.05 15.34
C VAL A 120 8.81 21.21 16.27
N ARG A 121 9.32 21.23 17.51
CA ARG A 121 9.13 22.37 18.44
C ARG A 121 9.76 23.65 17.91
N ASP A 122 10.94 23.57 17.32
CA ASP A 122 11.62 24.70 16.68
C ASP A 122 10.78 25.28 15.54
N VAL A 123 10.24 24.42 14.68
CA VAL A 123 9.33 24.84 13.58
C VAL A 123 8.06 25.46 14.15
N PHE A 124 7.44 24.83 15.15
CA PHE A 124 6.25 25.35 15.80
C PHE A 124 6.51 26.78 16.34
N THR A 125 7.61 26.97 17.07
CA THR A 125 7.99 28.27 17.64
C THR A 125 8.21 29.31 16.54
N LYS A 126 8.94 28.98 15.48
CA LYS A 126 9.17 29.89 14.34
C LYS A 126 7.87 30.33 13.66
N LEU A 127 6.95 29.38 13.45
CA LEU A 127 5.65 29.70 12.86
C LEU A 127 4.76 30.55 13.80
N LEU A 128 4.86 30.31 15.10
CA LEU A 128 4.16 31.11 16.11
C LEU A 128 4.69 32.56 16.15
N ASP A 129 6.00 32.71 16.21
CA ASP A 129 6.67 34.05 16.22
C ASP A 129 6.40 34.85 14.94
N SER A 130 6.22 34.13 13.82
CA SER A 130 5.86 34.76 12.52
C SER A 130 4.36 35.05 12.39
N GLY A 131 3.51 34.71 13.37
CA GLY A 131 2.07 34.93 13.33
C GLY A 131 1.32 33.96 12.42
N LEU A 132 2.00 32.89 11.95
CA LEU A 132 1.41 31.83 11.13
C LEU A 132 0.67 30.78 11.94
N LEU A 133 0.92 30.71 13.26
CA LEU A 133 0.09 29.98 14.21
C LEU A 133 -0.70 30.97 15.06
N GLN A 134 -2.00 30.77 15.16
CA GLN A 134 -2.90 31.61 15.95
C GLN A 134 -3.73 30.77 16.92
N LYS A 135 -3.82 31.23 18.16
CA LYS A 135 -4.69 30.62 19.17
C LYS A 135 -6.15 30.92 18.82
N GLN A 136 -6.98 29.87 18.78
CA GLN A 136 -8.42 29.97 18.57
C GLN A 136 -9.14 28.96 19.48
N THR A 137 -10.35 29.29 19.91
CA THR A 137 -11.23 28.40 20.63
C THR A 137 -12.06 27.61 19.64
N MET A 138 -12.15 26.28 19.80
CA MET A 138 -12.99 25.41 19.02
C MET A 138 -13.89 24.54 19.90
N LYS A 139 -14.97 24.02 19.33
CA LYS A 139 -15.87 23.08 19.98
C LYS A 139 -15.40 21.67 19.76
N GLN A 140 -15.35 20.86 20.82
CA GLN A 140 -14.96 19.46 20.75
C GLN A 140 -15.82 18.61 21.67
N TYR A 141 -16.09 17.36 21.28
CA TYR A 141 -16.75 16.40 22.16
C TYR A 141 -15.83 16.01 23.31
N CYS A 142 -16.44 15.83 24.47
CA CYS A 142 -15.80 15.24 25.62
C CYS A 142 -16.76 14.22 26.27
N SER A 143 -16.20 13.16 26.86
CA SER A 143 -16.91 12.22 27.72
C SER A 143 -16.79 12.65 29.16
N ILE A 144 -17.86 12.39 29.92
CA ILE A 144 -17.91 12.59 31.39
C ILE A 144 -18.14 11.24 32.02
N SER A 145 -17.14 10.75 32.77
CA SER A 145 -17.25 9.53 33.53
C SER A 145 -16.70 9.77 34.95
N ASN A 146 -17.47 9.43 35.97
CA ASN A 146 -17.09 9.62 37.39
C ASN A 146 -16.62 11.05 37.75
N GLY A 147 -17.21 12.07 37.13
CA GLY A 147 -16.85 13.47 37.31
C GLY A 147 -15.54 13.93 36.66
N LYS A 148 -14.88 13.07 35.90
CA LYS A 148 -13.73 13.40 35.09
C LYS A 148 -14.17 13.71 33.67
N VAL A 149 -13.63 14.79 33.11
CA VAL A 149 -13.83 15.22 31.73
C VAL A 149 -12.65 14.75 30.90
N ARG A 150 -12.93 14.07 29.79
CA ARG A 150 -11.92 13.66 28.78
C ARG A 150 -12.36 14.13 27.42
N PHE A 151 -11.58 14.95 26.77
CA PHE A 151 -11.81 15.30 25.37
C PHE A 151 -11.67 14.09 24.47
N LEU A 152 -12.48 14.03 23.41
CA LEU A 152 -12.56 12.93 22.46
C LEU A 152 -12.11 13.43 21.07
N PRO A 153 -10.79 13.64 20.84
CA PRO A 153 -10.31 14.06 19.53
C PRO A 153 -10.40 12.93 18.50
N ASP A 154 -10.71 13.32 17.28
CA ASP A 154 -10.64 12.49 16.07
C ASP A 154 -11.33 11.10 16.23
N ARG A 155 -10.56 10.03 16.44
CA ARG A 155 -11.06 8.64 16.48
C ARG A 155 -11.57 8.17 17.83
N TYR A 156 -11.57 9.03 18.85
CA TYR A 156 -12.16 8.70 20.15
C TYR A 156 -13.68 8.90 20.19
N VAL A 157 -14.23 9.59 19.19
CA VAL A 157 -15.68 9.75 19.03
C VAL A 157 -16.11 9.11 17.71
N GLU A 158 -17.23 8.41 17.74
CA GLU A 158 -17.93 7.89 16.56
C GLU A 158 -19.42 8.23 16.67
N GLY A 159 -20.10 8.23 15.53
CA GLY A 159 -21.52 8.58 15.48
C GLY A 159 -22.04 8.59 14.06
N THR A 160 -23.22 9.16 13.85
CA THR A 160 -23.85 9.22 12.54
C THR A 160 -23.25 10.34 11.69
N CYS A 161 -22.79 10.02 10.49
CA CYS A 161 -22.26 10.98 9.53
C CYS A 161 -23.28 12.08 9.19
N PRO A 162 -22.91 13.37 9.26
CA PRO A 162 -23.84 14.46 8.95
C PRO A 162 -24.19 14.51 7.45
N VAL A 163 -23.37 13.92 6.58
CA VAL A 163 -23.49 13.99 5.12
C VAL A 163 -24.25 12.80 4.55
N CYS A 164 -23.79 11.55 4.79
CA CYS A 164 -24.42 10.36 4.20
C CYS A 164 -25.33 9.57 5.16
N GLY A 165 -25.27 9.83 6.47
CA GLY A 165 -26.09 9.12 7.45
C GLY A 165 -25.51 7.79 7.93
N GLU A 166 -24.26 7.43 7.54
CA GLU A 166 -23.56 6.25 8.07
C GLU A 166 -23.42 6.33 9.60
N GLY A 167 -23.72 5.23 10.29
CA GLY A 167 -23.83 5.18 11.75
C GLY A 167 -22.50 5.08 12.50
N GLU A 168 -21.43 4.61 11.86
CA GLU A 168 -20.11 4.39 12.45
C GLU A 168 -19.07 5.40 11.95
N ALA A 169 -19.49 6.61 11.62
CA ALA A 169 -18.62 7.66 11.15
C ALA A 169 -17.72 8.18 12.28
N ARG A 170 -16.45 8.48 11.96
CA ARG A 170 -15.46 9.00 12.91
C ARG A 170 -15.63 10.50 13.16
N GLY A 171 -14.98 11.01 14.20
CA GLY A 171 -15.08 12.41 14.57
C GLY A 171 -14.53 13.43 13.58
N ASP A 172 -13.71 13.01 12.64
CA ASP A 172 -13.03 13.88 11.67
C ASP A 172 -13.38 13.54 10.21
N GLN A 173 -13.82 12.31 9.96
CA GLN A 173 -14.03 11.79 8.60
C GLN A 173 -15.01 10.62 8.60
N CYS A 174 -15.80 10.50 7.55
CA CYS A 174 -16.59 9.32 7.26
C CYS A 174 -15.85 8.37 6.33
N ASP A 175 -15.65 7.13 6.73
CA ASP A 175 -14.98 6.12 5.91
C ASP A 175 -15.80 5.72 4.68
N GLU A 176 -17.14 5.78 4.76
CA GLU A 176 -18.04 5.39 3.68
C GLU A 176 -18.10 6.43 2.56
N CYS A 177 -18.35 7.70 2.89
CA CYS A 177 -18.50 8.74 1.86
C CYS A 177 -17.25 9.63 1.68
N GLY A 178 -16.21 9.45 2.50
CA GLY A 178 -14.96 10.21 2.43
C GLY A 178 -15.09 11.69 2.85
N SER A 179 -16.26 12.13 3.32
CA SER A 179 -16.49 13.52 3.72
C SER A 179 -15.77 13.83 5.03
N THR A 180 -15.12 15.00 5.09
CA THR A 180 -14.53 15.58 6.31
C THR A 180 -15.47 16.62 6.90
N TYR A 181 -15.54 16.69 8.21
CA TYR A 181 -16.40 17.62 8.97
C TYR A 181 -15.74 17.93 10.34
N GLU A 182 -16.27 18.92 11.04
CA GLU A 182 -15.88 19.19 12.42
C GLU A 182 -16.51 18.14 13.35
N ALA A 183 -15.77 17.69 14.37
CA ALA A 183 -16.22 16.60 15.24
C ALA A 183 -17.63 16.85 15.83
N HIS A 184 -17.94 18.09 16.20
CA HIS A 184 -19.23 18.48 16.77
C HIS A 184 -20.42 18.42 15.80
N GLU A 185 -20.19 18.16 14.51
CA GLU A 185 -21.23 17.98 13.49
C GLU A 185 -21.74 16.53 13.41
N LEU A 186 -21.04 15.55 14.02
CA LEU A 186 -21.53 14.19 14.15
C LEU A 186 -22.88 14.14 14.89
N ARG A 187 -23.76 13.30 14.40
CA ARG A 187 -25.05 13.03 15.07
C ARG A 187 -24.90 11.78 15.94
N ASN A 188 -25.62 11.76 17.08
CA ASN A 188 -25.58 10.63 18.02
C ASN A 188 -24.14 10.24 18.40
N PRO A 189 -23.31 11.16 18.93
CA PRO A 189 -21.92 10.87 19.23
C PRO A 189 -21.80 9.92 20.39
N LEU A 190 -20.88 8.95 20.28
CA LEU A 190 -20.54 7.99 21.32
C LEU A 190 -19.03 8.00 21.55
N SER A 191 -18.63 7.83 22.82
CA SER A 191 -17.23 7.61 23.13
C SER A 191 -16.84 6.18 22.75
N LYS A 192 -15.80 6.01 21.96
CA LYS A 192 -15.30 4.69 21.54
C LYS A 192 -14.70 3.88 22.70
N LEU A 193 -14.22 4.55 23.73
CA LEU A 193 -13.60 3.90 24.89
C LEU A 193 -14.59 3.54 25.97
N ASP A 194 -15.66 4.33 26.12
CA ASP A 194 -16.73 4.11 27.11
C ASP A 194 -18.05 4.52 26.45
N PRO A 195 -18.72 3.61 25.72
CA PRO A 195 -20.00 3.89 25.06
C PRO A 195 -21.12 4.27 26.02
N THR A 196 -20.93 4.03 27.34
CA THR A 196 -21.91 4.36 28.39
C THR A 196 -21.69 5.76 28.99
N ALA A 197 -20.57 6.42 28.65
CA ALA A 197 -20.28 7.77 29.13
C ALA A 197 -21.16 8.81 28.45
N ASP A 198 -21.60 9.79 29.21
CA ASP A 198 -22.27 10.97 28.66
C ASP A 198 -21.29 11.76 27.78
N VAL A 199 -21.71 12.08 26.56
CA VAL A 199 -20.93 12.86 25.62
C VAL A 199 -21.55 14.25 25.48
N GLU A 200 -20.74 15.29 25.72
CA GLU A 200 -21.14 16.68 25.58
C GLU A 200 -20.11 17.48 24.72
N VAL A 201 -20.49 18.66 24.28
CA VAL A 201 -19.61 19.59 23.55
C VAL A 201 -19.06 20.63 24.54
N ARG A 202 -17.73 20.81 24.54
CA ARG A 202 -17.05 21.87 25.30
C ARG A 202 -16.09 22.66 24.42
N ASP A 203 -15.86 23.90 24.85
CA ASP A 203 -14.87 24.78 24.25
C ASP A 203 -13.46 24.39 24.73
N THR A 204 -12.51 24.33 23.78
CA THR A 204 -11.08 24.09 24.03
C THR A 204 -10.24 24.96 23.14
N ASP A 205 -9.11 25.43 23.69
CA ASP A 205 -8.20 26.32 22.96
C ASP A 205 -7.12 25.51 22.24
N HIS A 206 -6.92 25.84 20.96
CA HIS A 206 -5.92 25.21 20.12
C HIS A 206 -5.16 26.24 19.28
N PHE A 207 -3.97 25.84 18.77
CA PHE A 207 -3.27 26.59 17.75
C PHE A 207 -3.74 26.17 16.36
N PHE A 208 -3.95 27.17 15.49
CA PHE A 208 -4.38 27.00 14.12
C PHE A 208 -3.32 27.54 13.19
N PHE A 209 -2.87 26.71 12.25
CA PHE A 209 -1.99 27.12 11.16
C PHE A 209 -2.79 27.89 10.12
N ARG A 210 -2.35 29.09 9.78
CA ARG A 210 -2.97 30.01 8.83
C ARG A 210 -2.78 29.54 7.38
N LEU A 211 -3.31 28.34 7.10
CA LEU A 211 -3.22 27.72 5.77
C LEU A 211 -3.86 28.60 4.67
N ASP A 212 -4.87 29.37 5.04
CA ASP A 212 -5.56 30.35 4.19
C ASP A 212 -4.61 31.37 3.55
N MET A 213 -3.53 31.74 4.24
CA MET A 213 -2.55 32.70 3.74
C MET A 213 -1.68 32.17 2.59
N PHE A 214 -1.69 30.86 2.36
CA PHE A 214 -0.88 30.21 1.32
C PHE A 214 -1.68 29.87 0.05
N GLN A 215 -2.95 30.25 -0.05
CA GLN A 215 -3.83 29.89 -1.16
C GLN A 215 -3.19 30.15 -2.54
N GLU A 216 -2.81 31.41 -2.79
CA GLU A 216 -2.23 31.84 -4.07
C GLU A 216 -0.89 31.15 -4.37
N SER A 217 0.00 31.07 -3.37
CA SER A 217 1.31 30.42 -3.53
C SER A 217 1.18 28.92 -3.84
N LEU A 218 0.19 28.24 -3.25
CA LEU A 218 -0.10 26.83 -3.52
C LEU A 218 -0.75 26.61 -4.88
N GLU A 219 -1.57 27.56 -5.37
CA GLU A 219 -2.09 27.53 -6.74
C GLU A 219 -0.97 27.64 -7.77
N ILE A 220 0.00 28.54 -7.55
CA ILE A 220 1.20 28.68 -8.38
C ILE A 220 2.03 27.38 -8.32
N TYR A 221 2.28 26.86 -7.12
CA TYR A 221 3.01 25.60 -6.92
C TYR A 221 2.37 24.44 -7.69
N ALA A 222 1.06 24.24 -7.54
CA ALA A 222 0.31 23.19 -8.21
C ALA A 222 0.29 23.36 -9.74
N SER A 223 0.16 24.60 -10.22
CA SER A 223 0.21 24.95 -11.64
C SER A 223 1.55 24.53 -12.26
N ASN A 224 2.66 24.78 -11.59
CA ASN A 224 4.01 24.43 -12.06
C ASN A 224 4.30 22.92 -12.04
N ARG A 225 3.43 22.08 -11.46
CA ARG A 225 3.58 20.62 -11.36
C ARG A 225 2.64 19.84 -12.27
N GLN A 226 1.84 20.50 -13.11
CA GLN A 226 0.85 19.87 -14.00
C GLN A 226 1.47 18.87 -14.99
N SER A 227 2.72 19.02 -15.38
CA SER A 227 3.39 18.08 -16.30
C SER A 227 3.88 16.79 -15.63
N VAL A 228 4.12 16.79 -14.31
CA VAL A 228 4.75 15.67 -13.58
C VAL A 228 3.77 14.90 -12.69
N TRP A 229 2.76 15.56 -12.14
CA TRP A 229 1.81 14.89 -11.25
C TRP A 229 0.85 13.94 -11.97
N LYS A 230 0.52 12.82 -11.33
CA LYS A 230 -0.52 11.89 -11.80
C LYS A 230 -1.91 12.55 -11.79
N PRO A 231 -2.90 12.03 -12.56
CA PRO A 231 -4.24 12.62 -12.65
C PRO A 231 -4.97 12.72 -11.31
N ASN A 232 -4.87 11.70 -10.44
CA ASN A 232 -5.48 11.70 -9.10
C ASN A 232 -4.91 12.82 -8.22
N VAL A 233 -3.59 13.01 -8.22
CA VAL A 233 -2.93 14.09 -7.47
C VAL A 233 -3.41 15.46 -7.94
N LYS A 234 -3.47 15.68 -9.26
CA LYS A 234 -3.98 16.95 -9.85
C LYS A 234 -5.42 17.22 -9.45
N SER A 235 -6.29 16.22 -9.60
CA SER A 235 -7.72 16.36 -9.32
C SER A 235 -7.97 16.66 -7.85
N MET A 236 -7.37 15.90 -6.94
CA MET A 236 -7.57 16.10 -5.50
C MET A 236 -7.01 17.44 -5.03
N THR A 237 -5.81 17.81 -5.46
CA THR A 237 -5.21 19.11 -5.13
C THR A 237 -6.08 20.28 -5.62
N LYS A 238 -6.56 20.21 -6.87
CA LYS A 238 -7.44 21.23 -7.45
C LYS A 238 -8.76 21.34 -6.67
N ASN A 239 -9.34 20.23 -6.25
CA ASN A 239 -10.56 20.25 -5.45
C ASN A 239 -10.37 20.96 -4.12
N TRP A 240 -9.27 20.68 -3.41
CA TRP A 240 -8.94 21.35 -2.16
C TRP A 240 -8.74 22.86 -2.35
N LEU A 241 -7.99 23.29 -3.36
CA LEU A 241 -7.77 24.69 -3.65
C LEU A 241 -9.07 25.42 -4.05
N ASN A 242 -9.94 24.76 -4.84
CA ASN A 242 -11.22 25.34 -5.26
C ASN A 242 -12.21 25.52 -4.09
N MET A 243 -12.13 24.69 -3.02
CA MET A 243 -12.95 24.87 -1.82
C MET A 243 -12.54 26.08 -0.98
N GLY A 244 -11.36 26.64 -1.23
CA GLY A 244 -10.75 27.69 -0.43
C GLY A 244 -10.14 27.14 0.87
N LEU A 245 -8.86 27.44 1.06
CA LEU A 245 -8.13 26.97 2.24
C LEU A 245 -8.57 27.72 3.50
N ARG A 246 -8.66 27.01 4.60
CA ARG A 246 -9.05 27.54 5.92
C ARG A 246 -7.94 27.24 6.95
N PRO A 247 -7.82 28.04 8.03
CA PRO A 247 -6.95 27.69 9.14
C PRO A 247 -7.22 26.28 9.65
N ARG A 248 -6.16 25.55 10.00
CA ARG A 248 -6.24 24.15 10.47
C ARG A 248 -5.65 24.03 11.87
N ALA A 249 -6.37 23.37 12.78
CA ALA A 249 -5.89 23.11 14.12
C ALA A 249 -4.66 22.18 14.08
N VAL A 250 -3.57 22.60 14.72
CA VAL A 250 -2.28 21.88 14.78
C VAL A 250 -1.93 21.38 16.17
N THR A 251 -2.86 21.43 17.10
CA THR A 251 -2.76 20.86 18.45
C THR A 251 -4.01 20.04 18.78
N ARG A 252 -3.90 19.10 19.73
CA ARG A 252 -4.99 18.22 20.16
C ARG A 252 -4.96 18.02 21.67
N ASP A 253 -6.13 17.74 22.25
CA ASP A 253 -6.30 17.33 23.64
C ASP A 253 -5.92 15.85 23.82
N ILE A 254 -4.64 15.53 23.69
CA ILE A 254 -4.05 14.21 23.85
C ILE A 254 -2.66 14.35 24.45
N GLU A 255 -2.32 13.51 25.43
CA GLU A 255 -1.03 13.58 26.12
C GLU A 255 0.10 12.88 25.34
N TRP A 256 -0.22 11.80 24.59
CA TRP A 256 0.76 11.07 23.80
C TRP A 256 1.04 11.78 22.48
N GLY A 257 2.18 12.47 22.42
CA GLY A 257 2.58 13.27 21.28
C GLY A 257 3.81 14.13 21.59
N ILE A 258 4.05 15.14 20.75
CA ILE A 258 5.07 16.16 21.00
C ILE A 258 4.42 17.30 21.81
N ASP A 259 4.98 17.60 22.97
CA ASP A 259 4.51 18.68 23.82
C ASP A 259 4.63 20.04 23.14
N ILE A 260 3.68 20.92 23.41
CA ILE A 260 3.66 22.28 22.90
C ILE A 260 4.76 23.08 23.62
N PRO A 261 5.68 23.76 22.90
CA PRO A 261 6.84 24.45 23.49
C PRO A 261 6.45 25.78 24.18
N LEU A 262 5.43 25.76 25.02
CA LEU A 262 4.91 26.92 25.75
C LEU A 262 4.76 26.60 27.23
N SER A 263 5.07 27.59 28.09
CA SER A 263 4.81 27.48 29.52
C SER A 263 3.35 27.79 29.82
N GLY A 264 2.67 26.89 30.57
CA GLY A 264 1.28 27.06 30.99
C GLY A 264 0.62 25.72 31.25
N LYS A 265 -0.19 25.63 32.34
CA LYS A 265 -0.89 24.41 32.68
C LYS A 265 -1.96 24.01 31.66
N GLU A 266 -2.48 24.98 30.92
CA GLU A 266 -3.46 24.79 29.84
C GLU A 266 -2.90 23.99 28.64
N TRP A 267 -1.58 23.92 28.48
CA TRP A 267 -0.90 23.20 27.41
C TRP A 267 -0.39 21.82 27.83
N SER A 268 -0.30 21.52 29.14
CA SER A 268 0.34 20.31 29.65
C SER A 268 -0.40 19.00 29.34
N SER A 269 -1.69 19.06 28.99
CA SER A 269 -2.54 17.94 28.58
C SER A 269 -2.78 17.92 27.05
N LYS A 270 -2.02 18.71 26.31
CA LYS A 270 -2.18 18.86 24.86
C LYS A 270 -0.86 18.58 24.18
N SER A 271 -0.93 18.08 22.96
CA SER A 271 0.23 17.88 22.10
C SER A 271 0.04 18.49 20.73
N ILE A 272 1.15 18.63 20.02
CA ILE A 272 1.17 18.97 18.60
C ILE A 272 0.48 17.82 17.84
N TYR A 273 -0.38 18.19 16.88
CA TYR A 273 -1.17 17.22 16.10
C TYR A 273 -0.29 16.37 15.19
N VAL A 274 -0.50 15.06 15.23
CA VAL A 274 0.31 14.08 14.53
C VAL A 274 0.52 14.38 13.04
N TRP A 275 -0.49 14.87 12.33
CA TRP A 275 -0.35 15.17 10.90
C TRP A 275 0.39 16.47 10.61
N PHE A 276 0.48 17.37 11.57
CA PHE A 276 1.35 18.52 11.48
C PHE A 276 2.82 18.15 11.74
N GLU A 277 3.08 17.21 12.66
CA GLU A 277 4.44 16.78 12.99
C GLU A 277 4.99 15.73 12.00
N ALA A 278 4.19 14.71 11.63
CA ALA A 278 4.64 13.56 10.84
C ALA A 278 5.18 13.98 9.46
N VAL A 279 4.56 14.97 8.80
CA VAL A 279 5.07 15.49 7.52
C VAL A 279 6.43 16.20 7.67
N GLN A 280 6.77 16.72 8.86
CA GLN A 280 8.09 17.29 9.14
C GLN A 280 9.15 16.20 9.34
N GLY A 281 8.72 14.94 9.51
CA GLY A 281 9.57 13.77 9.58
C GLY A 281 10.53 13.65 8.39
N TYR A 282 10.11 14.07 7.21
CA TYR A 282 10.97 14.09 6.01
C TYR A 282 12.18 15.01 6.17
N TYR A 283 11.94 16.22 6.68
CA TYR A 283 12.99 17.20 6.93
C TYR A 283 13.87 16.80 8.12
N SER A 284 13.26 16.36 9.22
CA SER A 284 14.01 15.93 10.40
C SER A 284 14.84 14.67 10.13
N CYS A 285 14.34 13.73 9.33
CA CYS A 285 15.04 12.52 8.96
C CYS A 285 16.34 12.83 8.19
N ALA A 286 16.30 13.75 7.22
CA ALA A 286 17.50 14.18 6.50
C ALA A 286 18.51 14.84 7.44
N ARG A 287 18.06 15.67 8.38
CA ARG A 287 18.91 16.30 9.39
C ARG A 287 19.53 15.28 10.34
N ILE A 288 18.73 14.34 10.84
CA ILE A 288 19.20 13.27 11.71
C ILE A 288 20.21 12.38 10.98
N TRP A 289 19.96 12.06 9.69
CA TRP A 289 20.92 11.32 8.88
C TRP A 289 22.26 12.07 8.79
N SER A 290 22.23 13.37 8.52
CA SER A 290 23.44 14.21 8.43
C SER A 290 24.19 14.26 9.76
N GLU A 291 23.51 14.56 10.86
CA GLU A 291 24.07 14.70 12.19
C GLU A 291 24.67 13.37 12.73
N ARG A 292 23.99 12.24 12.48
CA ARG A 292 24.39 10.92 13.04
C ARG A 292 25.29 10.10 12.13
N TYR A 293 24.99 10.09 10.82
CA TYR A 293 25.66 9.18 9.88
C TYR A 293 26.66 9.90 8.97
N ALA A 294 26.31 11.04 8.39
CA ALA A 294 27.23 11.78 7.53
C ALA A 294 28.47 12.24 8.32
N THR A 295 28.27 12.84 9.49
CA THR A 295 29.35 13.28 10.39
C THR A 295 30.22 12.10 10.86
N ALA A 296 29.61 10.98 11.25
CA ALA A 296 30.32 9.80 11.74
C ALA A 296 31.13 9.07 10.64
N ASN A 297 30.87 9.34 9.36
CA ASN A 297 31.54 8.74 8.20
C ASN A 297 32.30 9.77 7.37
N ASP A 298 32.74 10.86 7.99
CA ASP A 298 33.64 11.87 7.40
C ASP A 298 33.08 12.52 6.10
N HIS A 299 31.76 12.75 6.03
CA HIS A 299 31.19 13.50 4.91
C HIS A 299 31.80 14.91 4.87
N PRO A 300 32.18 15.44 3.68
CA PRO A 300 32.83 16.74 3.57
C PRO A 300 32.07 17.90 4.24
N ASP A 301 30.73 17.87 4.19
CA ASP A 301 29.85 18.90 4.76
C ASP A 301 29.38 18.56 6.19
N GLY A 302 29.80 17.42 6.76
CA GLY A 302 29.50 17.01 8.13
C GLY A 302 27.99 17.03 8.45
N ASP A 303 27.64 17.73 9.54
CA ASP A 303 26.26 17.87 10.01
C ASP A 303 25.38 18.75 9.11
N SER A 304 25.96 19.48 8.16
CA SER A 304 25.28 20.28 7.14
C SER A 304 25.01 19.52 5.85
N ALA A 305 25.43 18.28 5.72
CA ALA A 305 25.30 17.49 4.49
C ALA A 305 23.85 17.41 3.97
N TRP A 306 22.84 17.41 4.87
CA TRP A 306 21.44 17.42 4.51
C TRP A 306 21.03 18.57 3.58
N GLU A 307 21.76 19.69 3.63
CA GLU A 307 21.46 20.88 2.80
C GLU A 307 21.56 20.59 1.31
N ASN A 308 22.46 19.69 0.91
CA ASN A 308 22.61 19.24 -0.48
C ASN A 308 21.32 18.59 -1.04
N TRP A 309 20.53 17.96 -0.19
CA TRP A 309 19.26 17.33 -0.55
C TRP A 309 18.03 18.21 -0.31
N TRP A 310 18.18 19.40 0.32
CA TRP A 310 17.04 20.23 0.72
C TRP A 310 17.10 21.66 0.24
N LYS A 311 18.29 22.16 -0.09
CA LYS A 311 18.49 23.55 -0.53
C LYS A 311 18.96 23.61 -1.97
N LYS A 312 18.75 24.77 -2.60
CA LYS A 312 19.37 25.04 -3.89
C LYS A 312 20.88 25.11 -3.74
N SER A 313 21.61 24.52 -4.70
CA SER A 313 23.05 24.65 -4.76
C SER A 313 23.47 26.11 -5.01
N PRO A 314 24.74 26.49 -4.73
CA PRO A 314 25.26 27.81 -5.09
C PRO A 314 25.16 28.14 -6.59
N SER A 315 25.12 27.12 -7.47
CA SER A 315 24.90 27.28 -8.92
C SER A 315 23.42 27.49 -9.29
N GLY A 316 22.49 27.39 -8.33
CA GLY A 316 21.04 27.53 -8.52
C GLY A 316 20.31 26.24 -8.88
N GLU A 317 21.00 25.10 -8.92
CA GLU A 317 20.37 23.78 -9.13
C GLU A 317 19.59 23.35 -7.90
N SER A 318 18.37 22.84 -8.12
CA SER A 318 17.51 22.35 -7.04
C SER A 318 17.56 20.84 -6.97
N PRO A 319 17.68 20.22 -5.77
CA PRO A 319 17.50 18.79 -5.61
C PRO A 319 16.08 18.37 -6.02
N LYS A 320 15.97 17.14 -6.49
CA LYS A 320 14.68 16.53 -6.86
C LYS A 320 14.07 15.85 -5.63
N HIS A 321 12.82 16.19 -5.31
CA HIS A 321 12.07 15.59 -4.21
C HIS A 321 10.91 14.78 -4.76
N ILE A 322 10.86 13.47 -4.45
CA ILE A 322 9.79 12.56 -4.89
C ILE A 322 9.14 11.91 -3.66
N TYR A 323 7.84 12.12 -3.52
CA TYR A 323 7.05 11.60 -2.41
C TYR A 323 6.18 10.41 -2.87
N PHE A 324 6.22 9.31 -2.13
CA PHE A 324 5.41 8.11 -2.38
C PHE A 324 4.40 7.90 -1.26
N MET A 325 3.12 7.69 -1.63
CA MET A 325 2.02 7.58 -0.68
C MET A 325 0.77 6.92 -1.29
N GLY A 326 -0.16 6.51 -0.41
CA GLY A 326 -1.54 6.22 -0.80
C GLY A 326 -2.36 7.51 -1.03
N LYS A 327 -3.44 7.41 -1.79
CA LYS A 327 -4.26 8.56 -2.23
C LYS A 327 -4.80 9.44 -1.09
N ASP A 328 -5.02 8.89 0.09
CA ASP A 328 -5.52 9.63 1.26
C ASP A 328 -4.53 10.71 1.74
N ASN A 329 -3.25 10.53 1.46
CA ASN A 329 -2.19 11.43 1.89
C ASN A 329 -1.89 12.56 0.89
N ILE A 330 -2.57 12.61 -0.27
CA ILE A 330 -2.33 13.64 -1.28
C ILE A 330 -2.43 15.07 -0.71
N PRO A 331 -3.49 15.47 0.05
CA PRO A 331 -3.62 16.81 0.56
C PRO A 331 -2.49 17.21 1.53
N PHE A 332 -1.98 16.25 2.30
CA PHE A 332 -0.86 16.51 3.20
C PHE A 332 0.42 16.86 2.46
N HIS A 333 0.63 16.30 1.27
CA HIS A 333 1.86 16.46 0.48
C HIS A 333 1.78 17.52 -0.62
N THR A 334 0.57 17.89 -1.03
CA THR A 334 0.38 18.91 -2.06
C THR A 334 -0.10 20.26 -1.51
N ILE A 335 -0.62 20.28 -0.28
CA ILE A 335 -1.17 21.48 0.38
C ILE A 335 -0.47 21.74 1.71
N ILE A 336 -0.59 20.86 2.71
CA ILE A 336 -0.13 21.10 4.09
C ILE A 336 1.39 21.21 4.15
N TRP A 337 2.11 20.21 3.65
CA TRP A 337 3.57 20.16 3.71
C TRP A 337 4.25 21.28 2.89
N PRO A 338 3.84 21.55 1.64
CA PRO A 338 4.37 22.72 0.93
C PRO A 338 4.10 24.05 1.66
N ALA A 339 2.91 24.23 2.24
CA ALA A 339 2.61 25.43 3.04
C ALA A 339 3.52 25.54 4.27
N LEU A 340 3.83 24.44 4.95
CA LEU A 340 4.77 24.43 6.07
C LEU A 340 6.18 24.80 5.63
N ILE A 341 6.69 24.28 4.52
CA ILE A 341 7.98 24.65 3.95
C ILE A 341 8.00 26.16 3.59
N MET A 342 6.94 26.65 2.95
CA MET A 342 6.80 28.09 2.66
C MET A 342 6.78 28.93 3.94
N GLY A 343 6.10 28.46 4.99
CA GLY A 343 6.08 29.09 6.29
C GLY A 343 7.46 29.13 6.97
N ILE A 344 8.22 28.04 6.90
CA ILE A 344 9.60 27.97 7.41
C ILE A 344 10.50 28.95 6.64
N ASN A 345 10.38 28.98 5.32
CA ASN A 345 11.14 29.90 4.47
C ASN A 345 10.80 31.36 4.78
N SER A 346 9.51 31.70 4.92
CA SER A 346 9.07 33.08 5.21
C SER A 346 9.46 33.59 6.60
N SER A 347 9.54 32.69 7.58
CA SER A 347 9.99 33.01 8.94
C SER A 347 11.43 33.53 8.97
N SER A 348 12.23 33.14 7.98
CA SER A 348 13.60 33.63 7.78
C SER A 348 13.65 35.05 7.16
N SER A 349 12.55 35.57 6.60
CA SER A 349 12.44 36.82 5.84
C SER A 349 11.57 37.89 6.50
N ASN A 350 11.48 37.92 7.84
CA ASN A 350 10.62 38.87 8.60
C ASN A 350 9.11 38.75 8.36
N GLY A 351 8.61 37.50 8.15
CA GLY A 351 7.19 37.18 8.27
C GLY A 351 6.26 37.69 7.17
N LYS A 352 6.79 38.12 6.02
CA LYS A 352 5.97 38.47 4.86
C LYS A 352 5.85 37.25 3.94
N ILE A 353 4.66 36.68 3.85
CA ILE A 353 4.35 35.70 2.79
C ILE A 353 4.20 36.52 1.51
N THR A 354 5.21 36.43 0.66
CA THR A 354 5.20 36.98 -0.68
C THR A 354 5.19 35.83 -1.68
N SER A 355 4.96 36.14 -2.96
CA SER A 355 5.21 35.18 -4.04
C SER A 355 6.65 34.62 -4.02
N GLU A 356 7.58 35.34 -3.37
CA GLU A 356 8.97 34.94 -3.14
C GLU A 356 9.16 33.90 -2.02
N ALA A 357 8.23 33.75 -1.09
CA ALA A 357 8.24 32.65 -0.10
C ALA A 357 8.21 31.27 -0.77
N TYR A 358 7.70 31.18 -1.97
CA TYR A 358 7.75 30.03 -2.85
C TYR A 358 9.19 29.66 -3.26
N GLU A 359 10.10 30.61 -3.32
CA GLU A 359 11.50 30.44 -3.75
C GLU A 359 12.52 30.44 -2.60
N GLY A 360 12.09 30.20 -1.36
CA GLY A 360 12.97 30.20 -0.20
C GLY A 360 14.09 29.15 -0.25
N ASP A 361 14.93 29.11 0.80
CA ASP A 361 16.09 28.23 0.89
C ASP A 361 15.73 26.75 0.77
N LEU A 362 14.66 26.31 1.45
CA LEU A 362 14.17 24.94 1.35
C LEU A 362 13.34 24.77 0.07
N VAL A 363 13.68 23.76 -0.71
CA VAL A 363 12.99 23.45 -1.96
C VAL A 363 11.64 22.76 -1.71
N LEU A 364 10.67 23.07 -2.58
CA LEU A 364 9.38 22.39 -2.57
C LEU A 364 9.41 21.07 -3.35
N GLY A 365 8.54 20.16 -3.00
CA GLY A 365 8.40 18.86 -3.67
C GLY A 365 8.33 18.96 -5.20
N THR A 366 9.15 18.17 -5.88
CA THR A 366 9.16 18.11 -7.34
C THR A 366 8.01 17.25 -7.84
N ASN A 367 7.84 16.06 -7.28
CA ASN A 367 6.81 15.12 -7.65
C ASN A 367 6.16 14.47 -6.44
N VAL A 368 4.85 14.26 -6.53
CA VAL A 368 4.03 13.48 -5.60
C VAL A 368 3.47 12.31 -6.38
N SER A 369 4.01 11.12 -6.11
CA SER A 369 3.61 9.87 -6.76
C SER A 369 2.67 9.10 -5.84
N SER A 370 1.37 9.35 -5.99
CA SER A 370 0.34 8.65 -5.24
C SER A 370 -0.14 7.41 -5.97
N ASN A 371 -0.33 6.32 -5.24
CA ASN A 371 -1.00 5.13 -5.72
C ASN A 371 -2.44 5.07 -5.18
N GLU A 372 -3.31 4.40 -5.95
CA GLU A 372 -4.65 4.02 -5.55
C GLU A 372 -4.61 2.84 -4.55
N TYR A 373 -5.74 2.23 -4.20
CA TYR A 373 -5.74 1.12 -3.26
C TYR A 373 -5.43 -0.22 -3.90
N LEU A 374 -4.65 -1.02 -3.18
CA LEU A 374 -4.65 -2.46 -3.38
C LEU A 374 -5.79 -3.04 -2.54
N MET A 375 -6.71 -3.75 -3.19
CA MET A 375 -7.79 -4.50 -2.56
C MET A 375 -7.31 -5.92 -2.25
N LEU A 376 -8.05 -6.64 -1.42
CA LEU A 376 -7.81 -8.06 -1.13
C LEU A 376 -9.07 -8.86 -1.46
N GLN A 377 -8.99 -9.70 -2.50
CA GLN A 377 -10.10 -10.58 -2.94
C GLN A 377 -11.45 -9.85 -3.07
N GLY A 378 -11.42 -8.62 -3.61
CA GLY A 378 -12.60 -7.77 -3.83
C GLY A 378 -13.00 -6.88 -2.66
N GLY A 379 -12.34 -6.98 -1.49
CA GLY A 379 -12.58 -6.15 -0.31
C GLY A 379 -11.41 -5.23 0.01
N GLN A 380 -11.65 -4.17 0.79
CA GLN A 380 -10.57 -3.33 1.32
C GLN A 380 -9.80 -4.04 2.43
N PHE A 381 -8.47 -3.85 2.49
CA PHE A 381 -7.69 -4.27 3.64
C PHE A 381 -8.24 -3.62 4.91
N SER A 382 -8.48 -4.42 5.94
CA SER A 382 -9.04 -3.95 7.20
C SER A 382 -8.40 -4.66 8.39
N LYS A 383 -7.72 -3.88 9.23
CA LYS A 383 -7.11 -4.38 10.47
C LYS A 383 -8.19 -4.84 11.46
N SER A 384 -9.27 -4.08 11.62
CA SER A 384 -10.35 -4.36 12.56
C SER A 384 -11.20 -5.57 12.17
N ARG A 385 -11.36 -5.81 10.86
CA ARG A 385 -12.10 -6.98 10.34
C ARG A 385 -11.20 -8.20 10.09
N LYS A 386 -9.93 -8.16 10.51
CA LYS A 386 -8.91 -9.21 10.27
C LYS A 386 -8.79 -9.62 8.78
N HIS A 387 -9.18 -8.73 7.86
CA HIS A 387 -9.12 -8.95 6.42
C HIS A 387 -7.82 -8.34 5.86
N ALA A 388 -6.71 -9.04 6.07
CA ALA A 388 -5.38 -8.57 5.66
C ALA A 388 -4.42 -9.74 5.42
N VAL A 389 -3.51 -9.56 4.47
CA VAL A 389 -2.31 -10.38 4.33
C VAL A 389 -1.16 -9.57 4.94
N TRP A 390 -0.66 -10.05 6.07
CA TRP A 390 0.38 -9.39 6.84
C TRP A 390 1.76 -9.66 6.23
N LEU A 391 2.56 -8.62 6.05
CA LEU A 391 3.88 -8.73 5.43
C LEU A 391 4.83 -9.68 6.18
N PRO A 392 4.98 -9.63 7.53
CA PRO A 392 5.84 -10.57 8.24
C PRO A 392 5.47 -12.02 7.96
N SER A 393 4.21 -12.34 8.13
CA SER A 393 3.67 -13.69 7.93
C SER A 393 3.80 -14.17 6.48
N PHE A 394 3.65 -13.28 5.50
CA PHE A 394 3.89 -13.59 4.09
C PHE A 394 5.36 -13.97 3.84
N LEU A 395 6.30 -13.17 4.37
CA LEU A 395 7.75 -13.35 4.14
C LEU A 395 8.36 -14.57 4.88
N GLU A 396 7.68 -15.12 5.86
CA GLU A 396 8.06 -16.39 6.47
C GLU A 396 7.83 -17.59 5.55
N ARG A 397 6.95 -17.46 4.57
CA ARG A 397 6.48 -18.59 3.73
C ARG A 397 6.83 -18.43 2.25
N TYR A 398 6.86 -17.22 1.75
CA TYR A 398 6.99 -16.96 0.31
C TYR A 398 8.18 -16.06 0.01
N ASP A 399 8.74 -16.24 -1.17
CA ASP A 399 9.90 -15.49 -1.66
C ASP A 399 9.56 -13.99 -1.82
N ALA A 400 10.45 -13.13 -1.30
CA ALA A 400 10.28 -11.69 -1.31
C ALA A 400 10.27 -11.11 -2.72
N ASP A 401 11.11 -11.61 -3.63
CA ASP A 401 11.18 -11.12 -5.01
C ASP A 401 9.97 -11.55 -5.83
N CYS A 402 9.36 -12.70 -5.52
CA CYS A 402 8.07 -13.10 -6.10
C CYS A 402 6.95 -12.10 -5.71
N LEU A 403 6.93 -11.67 -4.44
CA LEU A 403 5.98 -10.64 -3.98
C LEU A 403 6.26 -9.29 -4.64
N ARG A 404 7.51 -8.85 -4.67
CA ARG A 404 7.93 -7.58 -5.30
C ARG A 404 7.55 -7.55 -6.79
N TYR A 405 7.81 -8.64 -7.51
CA TYR A 405 7.41 -8.78 -8.90
C TYR A 405 5.89 -8.62 -9.06
N TYR A 406 5.11 -9.42 -8.30
CA TYR A 406 3.65 -9.41 -8.41
C TYR A 406 3.05 -8.04 -8.05
N LEU A 407 3.46 -7.46 -6.94
CA LEU A 407 2.97 -6.14 -6.53
C LEU A 407 3.37 -5.03 -7.51
N THR A 408 4.52 -5.15 -8.19
CA THR A 408 4.93 -4.20 -9.21
C THR A 408 4.08 -4.34 -10.47
N ILE A 409 3.90 -5.56 -10.99
CA ILE A 409 3.12 -5.76 -12.22
C ILE A 409 1.62 -5.49 -12.03
N ASN A 410 1.14 -5.57 -10.79
CA ASN A 410 -0.23 -5.29 -10.36
C ASN A 410 -0.35 -3.98 -9.55
N MET A 411 0.66 -3.10 -9.61
CA MET A 411 0.68 -1.87 -8.81
C MET A 411 -0.52 -0.96 -9.11
N PRO A 412 -1.20 -0.41 -8.10
CA PRO A 412 -2.37 0.45 -8.28
C PRO A 412 -1.97 1.88 -8.69
N GLU A 413 -1.26 2.05 -9.81
CA GLU A 413 -0.70 3.34 -10.25
C GLU A 413 -1.77 4.36 -10.69
N THR A 414 -2.90 3.89 -11.24
CA THR A 414 -3.93 4.74 -11.87
C THR A 414 -5.36 4.36 -11.51
N HIS A 415 -5.59 3.19 -10.94
CA HIS A 415 -6.88 2.67 -10.48
C HIS A 415 -6.63 1.63 -9.41
N ASP A 416 -7.63 1.36 -8.59
CA ASP A 416 -7.57 0.32 -7.58
C ASP A 416 -7.30 -1.04 -8.25
N THR A 417 -6.44 -1.85 -7.64
CA THR A 417 -6.12 -3.21 -8.08
C THR A 417 -6.44 -4.20 -6.98
N ASP A 418 -6.44 -5.49 -7.28
CA ASP A 418 -6.85 -6.53 -6.35
C ASP A 418 -5.74 -7.57 -6.16
N PHE A 419 -5.42 -7.92 -4.92
CA PHE A 419 -4.57 -9.06 -4.61
C PHE A 419 -5.42 -10.32 -4.57
N ARG A 420 -5.07 -11.29 -5.41
CA ARG A 420 -5.70 -12.61 -5.45
C ARG A 420 -4.62 -13.69 -5.44
N TRP A 421 -4.73 -14.67 -4.55
CA TRP A 421 -3.77 -15.77 -4.46
C TRP A 421 -3.59 -16.51 -5.79
N LYS A 422 -4.69 -16.80 -6.48
CA LYS A 422 -4.63 -17.43 -7.80
C LYS A 422 -3.84 -16.60 -8.81
N GLU A 423 -4.07 -15.28 -8.87
CA GLU A 423 -3.34 -14.40 -9.79
C GLU A 423 -1.87 -14.30 -9.43
N PHE A 424 -1.54 -14.24 -8.13
CA PHE A 424 -0.16 -14.28 -7.64
C PHE A 424 0.56 -15.54 -8.14
N VAL A 425 -0.02 -16.73 -7.93
CA VAL A 425 0.56 -18.01 -8.38
C VAL A 425 0.68 -18.05 -9.90
N ASP A 426 -0.36 -17.67 -10.64
CA ASP A 426 -0.37 -17.69 -12.11
C ASP A 426 0.73 -16.78 -12.69
N ARG A 427 0.90 -15.55 -12.17
CA ARG A 427 1.92 -14.62 -12.63
C ARG A 427 3.33 -15.07 -12.27
N VAL A 428 3.55 -15.54 -11.06
CA VAL A 428 4.86 -16.09 -10.66
C VAL A 428 5.23 -17.29 -11.53
N ASN A 429 4.33 -18.26 -11.68
CA ASN A 429 4.63 -19.49 -12.40
C ASN A 429 4.78 -19.28 -13.92
N ASN A 430 3.89 -18.49 -14.54
CA ASN A 430 3.83 -18.39 -16.00
C ASN A 430 4.71 -17.24 -16.55
N GLU A 431 4.76 -16.10 -15.88
CA GLU A 431 5.52 -14.94 -16.36
C GLU A 431 6.94 -14.96 -15.78
N LEU A 432 7.08 -14.95 -14.44
CA LEU A 432 8.38 -14.85 -13.78
C LEU A 432 9.21 -16.12 -14.00
N ILE A 433 8.71 -17.28 -13.65
CA ILE A 433 9.40 -18.56 -13.83
C ILE A 433 9.39 -18.98 -15.30
N GLY A 434 8.21 -18.95 -15.95
CA GLY A 434 8.03 -19.46 -17.31
C GLY A 434 8.76 -18.65 -18.38
N THR A 435 8.99 -17.35 -18.18
CA THR A 435 9.67 -16.48 -19.14
C THR A 435 11.07 -16.13 -18.68
N TYR A 436 11.21 -15.38 -17.58
CA TYR A 436 12.50 -14.87 -17.10
C TYR A 436 13.37 -16.00 -16.53
N GLY A 437 12.87 -16.77 -15.58
CA GLY A 437 13.60 -17.87 -14.95
C GLY A 437 13.99 -18.95 -15.96
N ASN A 438 13.08 -19.29 -16.87
CA ASN A 438 13.35 -20.27 -17.96
C ASN A 438 14.45 -19.77 -18.90
N PHE A 439 14.42 -18.50 -19.31
CA PHE A 439 15.47 -17.92 -20.15
C PHE A 439 16.84 -18.03 -19.48
N VAL A 440 16.97 -17.51 -18.27
CA VAL A 440 18.23 -17.54 -17.50
C VAL A 440 18.72 -18.98 -17.32
N HIS A 441 17.86 -19.89 -16.86
CA HIS A 441 18.23 -21.29 -16.60
C HIS A 441 18.68 -22.01 -17.87
N ARG A 442 18.04 -21.77 -19.01
CA ARG A 442 18.45 -22.32 -20.30
C ARG A 442 19.80 -21.82 -20.75
N VAL A 443 20.06 -20.51 -20.67
CA VAL A 443 21.35 -19.91 -21.01
C VAL A 443 22.46 -20.54 -20.15
N MET A 444 22.29 -20.55 -18.83
CA MET A 444 23.30 -21.12 -17.91
C MET A 444 23.54 -22.60 -18.16
N THR A 445 22.46 -23.38 -18.38
CA THR A 445 22.57 -24.82 -18.66
C THR A 445 23.31 -25.10 -19.97
N LEU A 446 23.01 -24.35 -21.03
CA LEU A 446 23.66 -24.53 -22.32
C LEU A 446 25.12 -24.10 -22.29
N THR A 447 25.45 -23.01 -21.62
CA THR A 447 26.83 -22.54 -21.43
C THR A 447 27.63 -23.56 -20.62
N ASN A 448 27.07 -24.07 -19.51
CA ASN A 448 27.70 -25.09 -18.69
C ASN A 448 27.96 -26.39 -19.48
N ARG A 449 27.05 -26.79 -20.37
CA ARG A 449 27.26 -27.95 -21.28
C ARG A 449 28.32 -27.70 -22.35
N LEU A 450 28.50 -26.43 -22.76
CA LEU A 450 29.55 -26.03 -23.71
C LEU A 450 30.91 -25.94 -23.01
N ALA A 451 30.96 -25.82 -21.67
CA ALA A 451 32.18 -25.62 -20.91
C ALA A 451 33.24 -26.68 -21.21
N THR A 452 34.45 -26.24 -21.36
CA THR A 452 35.65 -27.06 -21.51
C THR A 452 36.58 -26.78 -20.32
N ASP A 453 37.56 -27.67 -20.09
CA ASP A 453 38.45 -27.66 -18.94
C ASP A 453 39.34 -26.41 -18.77
N ALA A 454 39.27 -25.43 -19.69
CA ALA A 454 40.13 -24.24 -19.68
C ALA A 454 39.36 -22.97 -20.13
N GLY A 455 38.72 -22.26 -19.19
CA GLY A 455 38.30 -20.88 -19.40
C GLY A 455 36.82 -20.68 -19.79
N ASN A 456 36.46 -19.47 -20.23
CA ASN A 456 35.10 -19.13 -20.61
C ASN A 456 34.74 -19.72 -21.99
N PRO A 457 33.79 -20.65 -22.06
CA PRO A 457 33.46 -21.35 -23.31
C PRO A 457 32.83 -20.45 -24.38
N LEU A 458 32.28 -19.29 -24.01
CA LEU A 458 31.60 -18.38 -24.95
C LEU A 458 32.55 -17.39 -25.62
N LEU A 459 33.75 -17.14 -25.13
CA LEU A 459 34.69 -16.17 -25.70
C LEU A 459 35.02 -16.46 -27.19
N LYS A 460 35.09 -17.73 -27.56
CA LYS A 460 35.32 -18.15 -28.95
C LYS A 460 34.21 -17.73 -29.92
N TYR A 461 33.00 -17.49 -29.39
CA TYR A 461 31.80 -17.22 -30.18
C TYR A 461 31.26 -15.80 -29.96
N ASP A 462 32.10 -14.88 -29.47
CA ASP A 462 31.67 -13.52 -29.11
C ASP A 462 31.56 -12.57 -30.34
N ASP A 463 30.99 -13.06 -31.44
CA ASP A 463 30.62 -12.28 -32.61
C ASP A 463 29.10 -11.98 -32.59
N ILE A 464 28.69 -11.19 -31.57
CA ILE A 464 27.27 -10.88 -31.32
C ILE A 464 26.67 -9.90 -32.33
N GLU A 465 27.52 -9.16 -33.09
CA GLU A 465 27.10 -8.25 -34.15
C GLU A 465 26.26 -8.96 -35.23
N LYS A 466 26.42 -10.27 -35.39
CA LYS A 466 25.55 -11.11 -36.24
C LYS A 466 24.08 -11.05 -35.86
N HIS A 467 23.77 -10.57 -34.67
CA HIS A 467 22.44 -10.44 -34.11
C HIS A 467 22.05 -8.98 -33.84
N SER A 468 22.55 -8.03 -34.64
CA SER A 468 22.38 -6.57 -34.46
C SER A 468 20.91 -6.12 -34.33
N GLU A 469 19.96 -6.82 -34.95
CA GLU A 469 18.54 -6.58 -34.80
C GLU A 469 18.07 -6.78 -33.32
N ILE A 470 18.55 -7.83 -32.68
CA ILE A 470 18.25 -8.14 -31.27
C ILE A 470 18.87 -7.10 -30.33
N LEU A 471 20.12 -6.72 -30.60
CA LEU A 471 20.82 -5.65 -29.86
C LEU A 471 19.99 -4.36 -29.89
N SER A 472 19.58 -3.94 -31.11
CA SER A 472 18.75 -2.73 -31.28
C SER A 472 17.39 -2.81 -30.57
N GLN A 473 16.73 -3.96 -30.61
CA GLN A 473 15.45 -4.15 -29.89
C GLN A 473 15.64 -4.05 -28.39
N CYS A 474 16.70 -4.64 -27.83
CA CYS A 474 16.99 -4.56 -26.40
C CYS A 474 17.33 -3.13 -25.95
N ASP A 475 18.08 -2.37 -26.76
CA ASP A 475 18.36 -0.96 -26.50
C ASP A 475 17.08 -0.12 -26.42
N VAL A 476 16.14 -0.34 -27.34
CA VAL A 476 14.83 0.35 -27.32
C VAL A 476 14.05 0.01 -26.04
N LEU A 477 14.06 -1.25 -25.62
CA LEU A 477 13.34 -1.68 -24.40
C LEU A 477 13.96 -1.09 -23.15
N VAL A 478 15.29 -1.04 -23.03
CA VAL A 478 15.96 -0.41 -21.86
C VAL A 478 15.66 1.08 -21.82
N ARG A 479 15.71 1.80 -22.95
CA ARG A 479 15.33 3.22 -23.02
C ARG A 479 13.86 3.43 -22.63
N SER A 480 12.95 2.58 -23.12
CA SER A 480 11.53 2.62 -22.72
C SER A 480 11.33 2.39 -21.21
N ALA A 481 12.12 1.48 -20.64
CA ALA A 481 12.09 1.25 -19.19
C ALA A 481 12.61 2.49 -18.42
N ILE A 482 13.70 3.13 -18.87
CA ILE A 482 14.21 4.39 -18.31
C ILE A 482 13.13 5.48 -18.35
N ASP A 483 12.53 5.72 -19.51
CA ASP A 483 11.46 6.72 -19.67
C ASP A 483 10.27 6.45 -18.74
N SER A 484 9.92 5.19 -18.53
CA SER A 484 8.84 4.79 -17.64
C SER A 484 9.21 5.03 -16.16
N MET A 485 10.44 4.70 -15.77
CA MET A 485 10.96 4.93 -14.41
C MET A 485 11.02 6.43 -14.07
N GLU A 486 11.46 7.28 -14.98
CA GLU A 486 11.48 8.74 -14.79
C GLU A 486 10.07 9.33 -14.53
N ARG A 487 9.03 8.63 -14.99
CA ARG A 487 7.61 9.02 -14.79
C ARG A 487 6.93 8.23 -13.67
N GLN A 488 7.66 7.44 -12.88
CA GLN A 488 7.13 6.53 -11.84
C GLN A 488 6.03 5.59 -12.36
N ARG A 489 6.27 5.01 -13.58
CA ARG A 489 5.44 4.00 -14.21
C ARG A 489 6.13 2.64 -14.13
N PHE A 490 6.20 2.10 -12.92
CA PHE A 490 6.98 0.91 -12.60
C PHE A 490 6.47 -0.34 -13.33
N LYS A 491 5.16 -0.45 -13.49
CA LYS A 491 4.51 -1.53 -14.25
C LYS A 491 4.95 -1.57 -15.71
N GLU A 492 5.00 -0.41 -16.37
CA GLU A 492 5.45 -0.30 -17.76
C GLU A 492 6.95 -0.58 -17.88
N ALA A 493 7.75 -0.06 -16.94
CA ALA A 493 9.19 -0.32 -16.90
C ALA A 493 9.50 -1.81 -16.77
N LEU A 494 8.86 -2.49 -15.79
CA LEU A 494 9.06 -3.92 -15.59
C LEU A 494 8.63 -4.76 -16.80
N ARG A 495 7.52 -4.40 -17.46
CA ARG A 495 7.10 -5.06 -18.71
C ARG A 495 8.12 -4.94 -19.83
N SER A 496 8.71 -3.75 -20.00
CA SER A 496 9.76 -3.54 -21.00
C SER A 496 10.99 -4.42 -20.71
N ILE A 497 11.40 -4.51 -19.44
CA ILE A 497 12.52 -5.37 -19.01
C ILE A 497 12.18 -6.86 -19.22
N MET A 498 10.99 -7.31 -18.84
CA MET A 498 10.56 -8.71 -19.03
C MET A 498 10.51 -9.10 -20.52
N SER A 499 10.25 -8.15 -21.41
CA SER A 499 10.28 -8.37 -22.87
C SER A 499 11.67 -8.73 -23.37
N ILE A 500 12.75 -8.29 -22.68
CA ILE A 500 14.13 -8.70 -23.03
C ILE A 500 14.29 -10.22 -22.84
N ALA A 501 13.75 -10.79 -21.75
CA ALA A 501 13.77 -12.23 -21.52
C ALA A 501 12.95 -13.00 -22.57
N GLN A 502 11.83 -12.45 -23.05
CA GLN A 502 11.04 -13.03 -24.14
C GLN A 502 11.84 -13.06 -25.45
N ILE A 503 12.49 -11.95 -25.81
CA ILE A 503 13.38 -11.86 -26.98
C ILE A 503 14.53 -12.85 -26.86
N GLY A 504 15.14 -12.95 -25.68
CA GLY A 504 16.19 -13.92 -25.39
C GLY A 504 15.75 -15.38 -25.60
N ASN A 505 14.54 -15.75 -25.15
CA ASN A 505 13.96 -17.08 -25.41
C ASN A 505 13.73 -17.32 -26.91
N GLN A 506 13.28 -16.31 -27.67
CA GLN A 506 13.11 -16.41 -29.12
C GLN A 506 14.46 -16.54 -29.83
N LEU A 507 15.47 -15.80 -29.40
CA LEU A 507 16.84 -15.89 -29.91
C LEU A 507 17.40 -17.30 -29.72
N LEU A 508 17.30 -17.86 -28.51
CA LEU A 508 17.72 -19.24 -28.23
C LEU A 508 16.99 -20.24 -29.12
N GLN A 509 15.68 -20.06 -29.35
CA GLN A 509 14.91 -20.95 -30.22
C GLN A 509 15.34 -20.85 -31.67
N ARG A 510 15.60 -19.65 -32.18
CA ARG A 510 16.06 -19.39 -33.54
C ARG A 510 17.44 -19.97 -33.78
N CYS A 511 18.40 -19.72 -32.89
CA CYS A 511 19.77 -20.18 -32.98
C CYS A 511 19.94 -21.66 -32.66
N ALA A 512 19.05 -22.24 -31.87
CA ALA A 512 19.03 -23.66 -31.45
C ALA A 512 20.41 -24.21 -31.03
N PRO A 513 21.15 -23.54 -30.07
CA PRO A 513 22.55 -23.85 -29.77
C PRO A 513 22.74 -25.30 -29.27
N TRP A 514 21.73 -25.92 -28.70
CA TRP A 514 21.76 -27.34 -28.25
C TRP A 514 22.07 -28.33 -29.40
N LYS A 515 21.83 -27.96 -30.69
CA LYS A 515 22.11 -28.81 -31.81
C LYS A 515 23.60 -28.85 -32.16
N PHE A 516 24.35 -27.79 -31.77
CA PHE A 516 25.70 -27.55 -32.20
C PHE A 516 26.79 -27.72 -31.12
N LEU A 517 26.38 -27.97 -29.85
CA LEU A 517 27.35 -28.07 -28.71
C LEU A 517 28.51 -29.06 -28.94
N LYS A 518 28.22 -30.19 -29.61
CA LYS A 518 29.17 -31.27 -29.87
C LYS A 518 29.51 -31.42 -31.37
N SER A 519 29.03 -30.56 -32.25
CA SER A 519 29.29 -30.63 -33.72
C SER A 519 30.67 -30.10 -34.03
N GLU A 520 31.17 -30.45 -35.26
CA GLU A 520 32.38 -29.84 -35.80
C GLU A 520 32.21 -28.36 -36.05
N GLU A 521 33.32 -27.63 -36.14
CA GLU A 521 33.32 -26.18 -36.33
C GLU A 521 32.85 -25.82 -37.75
N THR A 522 31.72 -25.12 -37.81
CA THR A 522 31.09 -24.63 -39.06
C THR A 522 30.61 -23.20 -38.86
N GLN A 523 30.30 -22.50 -39.96
CA GLN A 523 29.67 -21.15 -39.88
C GLN A 523 28.33 -21.18 -39.16
N GLU A 524 27.53 -22.26 -39.33
CA GLU A 524 26.26 -22.44 -38.68
C GLU A 524 26.43 -22.59 -37.14
N LYS A 525 27.45 -23.35 -36.73
CA LYS A 525 27.81 -23.48 -35.32
C LYS A 525 28.22 -22.11 -34.75
N GLN A 526 29.08 -21.37 -35.44
CA GLN A 526 29.53 -20.04 -35.02
C GLN A 526 28.35 -19.06 -34.87
N TYR A 527 27.44 -19.03 -35.87
CA TYR A 527 26.22 -18.23 -35.79
C TYR A 527 25.32 -18.66 -34.60
N SER A 528 25.13 -19.96 -34.43
CA SER A 528 24.28 -20.50 -33.36
C SER A 528 24.84 -20.20 -31.98
N LEU A 529 26.14 -20.38 -31.75
CA LEU A 529 26.77 -20.16 -30.47
C LEU A 529 27.06 -18.68 -30.19
N SER A 530 27.16 -17.81 -31.20
CA SER A 530 27.14 -16.35 -31.00
C SER A 530 25.78 -15.86 -30.48
N GLY A 531 24.67 -16.51 -30.86
CA GLY A 531 23.37 -16.29 -30.26
C GLY A 531 23.31 -16.70 -28.77
N LEU A 532 24.02 -17.74 -28.36
CA LEU A 532 24.16 -18.11 -26.97
C LEU A 532 25.03 -17.09 -26.18
N ALA A 533 26.13 -16.62 -26.81
CA ALA A 533 26.97 -15.56 -26.22
C ALA A 533 26.20 -14.26 -26.01
N LEU A 534 25.39 -13.84 -26.98
CA LEU A 534 24.47 -12.71 -26.81
C LEU A 534 23.45 -12.96 -25.71
N SER A 535 22.87 -14.16 -25.64
CA SER A 535 21.90 -14.52 -24.60
C SER A 535 22.49 -14.42 -23.19
N TRP A 536 23.77 -14.74 -23.03
CA TRP A 536 24.50 -14.51 -21.78
C TRP A 536 24.58 -13.02 -21.43
N ARG A 537 24.91 -12.16 -22.40
CA ARG A 537 24.95 -10.71 -22.18
C ARG A 537 23.58 -10.13 -21.87
N LEU A 538 22.50 -10.69 -22.46
CA LEU A 538 21.14 -10.32 -22.10
C LEU A 538 20.78 -10.70 -20.66
N CYS A 539 21.33 -11.80 -20.12
CA CYS A 539 21.20 -12.12 -18.69
C CYS A 539 21.88 -11.07 -17.81
N ARG A 540 23.03 -10.52 -18.25
CA ARG A 540 23.69 -9.40 -17.55
C ARG A 540 22.83 -8.13 -17.57
N THR A 541 22.29 -7.76 -18.74
CA THR A 541 21.33 -6.64 -18.87
C THR A 541 20.14 -6.84 -17.95
N LEU A 542 19.58 -8.04 -17.89
CA LEU A 542 18.47 -8.37 -17.00
C LEU A 542 18.86 -8.21 -15.52
N ALA A 543 20.04 -8.69 -15.08
CA ALA A 543 20.48 -8.54 -13.70
C ALA A 543 20.52 -7.06 -13.28
N ILE A 544 21.09 -6.19 -14.13
CA ILE A 544 21.18 -4.74 -13.87
C ILE A 544 19.77 -4.10 -13.82
N CYS A 545 18.94 -4.38 -14.84
CA CYS A 545 17.65 -3.70 -14.97
C CYS A 545 16.57 -4.25 -14.02
N THR A 546 16.68 -5.50 -13.55
CA THR A 546 15.73 -6.06 -12.57
C THR A 546 16.09 -5.78 -11.12
N ARG A 547 17.31 -5.30 -10.83
CA ARG A 547 17.79 -4.97 -9.49
C ARG A 547 16.82 -4.10 -8.67
N PRO A 548 16.20 -3.03 -9.19
CA PRO A 548 15.22 -2.26 -8.45
C PRO A 548 13.97 -3.05 -8.05
N PHE A 549 13.58 -4.02 -8.84
CA PHE A 549 12.34 -4.79 -8.69
C PHE A 549 12.54 -6.07 -7.87
N MET A 550 13.60 -6.80 -8.14
CA MET A 550 13.90 -8.12 -7.60
C MET A 550 15.37 -8.17 -7.11
N PRO A 551 15.69 -7.51 -5.99
CA PRO A 551 17.07 -7.31 -5.56
C PRO A 551 17.83 -8.62 -5.28
N PHE A 552 17.20 -9.61 -4.64
CA PHE A 552 17.86 -10.84 -4.23
C PHE A 552 18.19 -11.73 -5.45
N GLN A 553 17.26 -11.90 -6.35
CA GLN A 553 17.47 -12.76 -7.53
C GLN A 553 18.36 -12.09 -8.58
N SER A 554 18.36 -10.76 -8.64
CA SER A 554 19.32 -10.02 -9.47
C SER A 554 20.74 -10.18 -8.98
N GLU A 555 20.98 -10.11 -7.66
CA GLU A 555 22.28 -10.37 -7.03
C GLU A 555 22.73 -11.80 -7.31
N ARG A 556 21.85 -12.78 -7.08
CA ARG A 556 22.15 -14.19 -7.37
C ARG A 556 22.47 -14.42 -8.84
N LEU A 557 21.76 -13.77 -9.77
CA LEU A 557 22.07 -13.85 -11.18
C LEU A 557 23.44 -13.25 -11.49
N TRP A 558 23.80 -12.13 -10.86
CA TRP A 558 25.10 -11.48 -10.99
C TRP A 558 26.25 -12.39 -10.57
N GLU A 559 26.10 -13.08 -9.44
CA GLU A 559 27.06 -14.09 -8.97
C GLU A 559 27.19 -15.27 -9.95
N ILE A 560 26.06 -15.81 -10.47
CA ILE A 560 26.06 -16.91 -11.43
C ILE A 560 26.76 -16.50 -12.73
N LEU A 561 26.64 -15.26 -13.16
CA LEU A 561 27.36 -14.72 -14.31
C LEU A 561 28.85 -14.61 -14.09
N GLY A 562 29.33 -14.68 -12.86
CA GLY A 562 30.74 -14.59 -12.50
C GLY A 562 31.28 -13.15 -12.49
N GLU A 563 30.39 -12.17 -12.43
CA GLU A 563 30.76 -10.77 -12.32
C GLU A 563 31.42 -10.49 -10.98
N LYS A 564 32.51 -9.74 -11.01
CA LYS A 564 33.35 -9.47 -9.82
C LYS A 564 33.07 -8.12 -9.17
N THR A 565 32.33 -7.29 -9.88
CA THR A 565 31.95 -5.95 -9.44
C THR A 565 30.66 -6.04 -8.61
N ASP A 566 30.45 -5.05 -7.75
CA ASP A 566 29.19 -4.88 -7.04
C ASP A 566 28.07 -4.52 -8.04
N LEU A 567 26.95 -5.24 -8.00
CA LEU A 567 25.79 -4.98 -8.85
C LEU A 567 25.20 -3.59 -8.55
N ASP A 568 25.23 -3.13 -7.31
CA ASP A 568 24.75 -1.80 -6.94
C ASP A 568 25.60 -0.66 -7.51
N SER A 569 26.82 -0.95 -7.98
CA SER A 569 27.67 0.00 -8.69
C SER A 569 27.37 0.10 -10.19
N GLN A 570 26.56 -0.80 -10.72
CA GLN A 570 26.23 -0.83 -12.16
C GLN A 570 25.19 0.23 -12.52
N LEU A 571 25.44 0.94 -13.61
CA LEU A 571 24.53 1.96 -14.11
C LEU A 571 23.60 1.41 -15.19
N TRP A 572 22.36 1.83 -15.20
CA TRP A 572 21.41 1.47 -16.25
C TRP A 572 21.84 1.97 -17.64
N ASP A 573 22.58 3.07 -17.71
CA ASP A 573 23.14 3.58 -18.97
C ASP A 573 24.14 2.60 -19.59
N ASN A 574 24.75 1.74 -18.77
CA ASN A 574 25.69 0.70 -19.21
C ASN A 574 25.02 -0.69 -19.28
N ALA A 575 23.70 -0.80 -19.07
CA ALA A 575 23.01 -2.09 -19.09
C ALA A 575 23.03 -2.78 -20.44
N THR A 576 23.14 -2.00 -21.54
CA THR A 576 23.29 -2.47 -22.90
C THR A 576 24.70 -2.29 -23.45
N ASP A 577 25.69 -2.12 -22.56
CA ASP A 577 27.10 -2.20 -22.96
C ASP A 577 27.52 -3.68 -23.15
N TYR A 578 27.43 -4.12 -24.38
CA TYR A 578 27.76 -5.48 -24.78
C TYR A 578 29.26 -5.68 -25.06
N SER A 579 30.09 -4.64 -24.90
CA SER A 579 31.54 -4.70 -25.05
C SER A 579 32.26 -5.30 -23.84
N SER A 580 31.58 -5.39 -22.68
CA SER A 580 32.14 -5.96 -21.46
C SER A 580 32.59 -7.41 -21.67
N ASP A 581 33.70 -7.80 -21.02
CA ASP A 581 34.20 -9.16 -21.06
C ASP A 581 33.17 -10.17 -20.58
N LEU A 582 33.03 -11.27 -21.34
CA LEU A 582 32.20 -12.38 -20.89
C LEU A 582 32.88 -13.07 -19.69
N GLN A 583 32.26 -13.00 -18.55
CA GLN A 583 32.67 -13.73 -17.36
C GLN A 583 31.91 -15.07 -17.29
N TRP A 584 32.52 -16.08 -16.71
CA TRP A 584 31.85 -17.34 -16.41
C TRP A 584 32.33 -17.88 -15.08
N SER A 585 31.42 -18.01 -14.13
CA SER A 585 31.71 -18.44 -12.76
C SER A 585 32.03 -19.92 -12.64
N GLY A 586 31.60 -20.75 -13.59
CA GLY A 586 31.64 -22.21 -13.45
C GLY A 586 30.57 -22.75 -12.48
N ILE A 587 29.71 -21.90 -11.93
CA ILE A 587 28.62 -22.27 -11.01
C ILE A 587 27.60 -23.14 -11.76
N SER A 588 27.23 -24.27 -11.17
CA SER A 588 26.18 -25.14 -11.70
C SER A 588 24.83 -24.42 -11.72
N PRO A 589 24.10 -24.45 -12.85
CA PRO A 589 22.84 -23.72 -12.96
C PRO A 589 21.79 -24.31 -11.99
N ALA A 590 21.17 -23.44 -11.21
CA ALA A 590 20.00 -23.74 -10.40
C ALA A 590 18.87 -22.78 -10.76
N PRO A 591 17.62 -23.18 -10.64
CA PRO A 591 16.48 -22.27 -10.85
C PRO A 591 16.58 -21.06 -9.90
N LEU A 592 16.28 -19.85 -10.42
CA LEU A 592 16.24 -18.64 -9.60
C LEU A 592 15.01 -18.61 -8.68
N PHE A 593 13.91 -19.21 -9.10
CA PHE A 593 12.62 -19.19 -8.39
C PHE A 593 12.09 -20.61 -8.23
N THR A 594 11.34 -20.83 -7.17
CA THR A 594 10.62 -22.07 -6.90
C THR A 594 9.18 -21.94 -7.39
N ARG A 595 8.66 -22.98 -8.04
CA ARG A 595 7.28 -23.02 -8.51
C ARG A 595 6.33 -23.06 -7.31
N LEU A 596 5.25 -22.28 -7.40
CA LEU A 596 4.20 -22.18 -6.39
C LEU A 596 3.07 -23.17 -6.70
N ASP A 597 2.52 -23.81 -5.67
CA ASP A 597 1.31 -24.63 -5.74
C ASP A 597 0.12 -23.88 -5.13
N LEU A 598 -0.94 -23.68 -5.91
CA LEU A 598 -2.10 -22.91 -5.48
C LEU A 598 -2.89 -23.61 -4.37
N ASP A 599 -3.07 -24.93 -4.47
CA ASP A 599 -3.88 -25.68 -3.52
C ASP A 599 -3.18 -25.77 -2.15
N GLU A 600 -1.85 -25.91 -2.16
CA GLU A 600 -1.03 -25.86 -0.96
C GLU A 600 -1.11 -24.48 -0.28
N ILE A 601 -0.99 -23.40 -1.07
CA ILE A 601 -1.09 -22.01 -0.58
C ILE A 601 -2.48 -21.75 0.01
N LEU A 602 -3.55 -22.08 -0.70
CA LEU A 602 -4.92 -21.83 -0.22
C LEU A 602 -5.22 -22.61 1.05
N THR A 603 -4.79 -23.88 1.13
CA THR A 603 -4.94 -24.71 2.34
C THR A 603 -4.24 -24.06 3.53
N HIS A 604 -3.04 -23.53 3.33
CA HIS A 604 -2.26 -22.91 4.38
C HIS A 604 -2.84 -21.57 4.84
N GLU A 605 -3.25 -20.71 3.90
CA GLU A 605 -3.86 -19.41 4.22
C GLU A 605 -5.23 -19.55 4.89
N MET A 606 -6.00 -20.60 4.56
CA MET A 606 -7.24 -20.94 5.25
C MET A 606 -6.98 -21.42 6.69
N SER A 607 -5.94 -22.21 6.94
CA SER A 607 -5.59 -22.65 8.31
C SER A 607 -5.22 -21.47 9.19
N LEU A 608 -4.44 -20.49 8.65
CA LEU A 608 -4.08 -19.28 9.39
C LEU A 608 -5.29 -18.39 9.70
N ALA A 609 -6.26 -18.33 8.81
CA ALA A 609 -7.50 -17.58 9.07
C ALA A 609 -8.31 -18.22 10.21
N ASN A 610 -8.21 -19.54 10.38
CA ASN A 610 -8.84 -20.28 11.48
C ASN A 610 -8.04 -20.13 12.79
N ASP A 611 -6.71 -20.22 12.75
CA ASP A 611 -5.83 -20.05 13.92
C ASP A 611 -5.93 -18.64 14.55
N ILE A 612 -6.16 -17.60 13.72
CA ILE A 612 -6.37 -16.22 14.20
C ILE A 612 -7.73 -16.09 14.94
N ASN A 613 -8.64 -17.02 14.75
CA ASN A 613 -9.90 -17.07 15.51
C ASN A 613 -9.76 -17.81 16.86
N GLU A 614 -8.59 -18.38 17.17
CA GLU A 614 -8.34 -19.12 18.43
C GLU A 614 -7.66 -18.30 19.53
N ASP A 615 -7.32 -16.99 19.33
CA ASP A 615 -7.03 -16.12 20.48
C ASP A 615 -8.33 -15.91 21.26
N PRO A 616 -8.40 -16.27 22.55
CA PRO A 616 -9.62 -16.14 23.33
C PRO A 616 -9.89 -14.66 23.59
N VAL A 617 -10.65 -14.02 22.72
CA VAL A 617 -11.54 -12.95 23.17
C VAL A 617 -12.60 -13.68 23.98
N GLU A 618 -12.55 -13.56 25.29
CA GLU A 618 -13.68 -13.89 26.14
C GLU A 618 -14.91 -13.15 25.61
N ASN A 619 -15.57 -13.75 24.65
CA ASN A 619 -16.92 -13.40 24.25
C ASN A 619 -17.84 -14.16 25.22
N ASP A 620 -18.28 -13.48 26.25
CA ASP A 620 -19.51 -13.81 26.96
C ASP A 620 -20.70 -13.75 25.98
N LYS A 621 -20.79 -14.76 25.12
CA LYS A 621 -22.01 -15.19 24.44
C LYS A 621 -22.05 -16.71 24.51
N GLU A 622 -22.43 -17.20 25.68
CA GLU A 622 -22.94 -18.55 25.81
C GLU A 622 -24.11 -18.73 24.83
N GLY A 623 -23.98 -19.67 23.91
CA GLY A 623 -25.11 -20.29 23.22
C GLY A 623 -25.26 -20.16 21.71
N ALA A 624 -24.26 -19.72 20.93
CA ALA A 624 -24.34 -19.79 19.47
C ALA A 624 -23.53 -21.00 18.95
N ASP A 625 -24.22 -22.03 18.42
CA ASP A 625 -23.61 -23.08 17.64
C ASP A 625 -23.17 -22.49 16.28
N TYR A 626 -21.88 -22.24 16.09
CA TYR A 626 -21.35 -21.78 14.82
C TYR A 626 -21.30 -22.95 13.81
N ILE A 627 -21.79 -22.72 12.60
CA ILE A 627 -21.58 -23.60 11.46
C ILE A 627 -20.35 -23.15 10.65
N ASP A 628 -19.56 -24.07 10.10
CA ASP A 628 -18.46 -23.71 9.24
C ASP A 628 -18.96 -23.20 7.87
N PHE A 629 -18.08 -22.50 7.15
CA PHE A 629 -18.43 -21.90 5.86
C PHE A 629 -18.76 -22.95 4.80
N GLU A 630 -18.12 -24.12 4.84
CA GLU A 630 -18.39 -25.22 3.90
C GLU A 630 -19.79 -25.81 4.11
N ASP A 631 -20.24 -25.90 5.36
CA ASP A 631 -21.58 -26.35 5.67
C ASP A 631 -22.63 -25.30 5.26
N PHE A 632 -22.35 -24.02 5.49
CA PHE A 632 -23.20 -22.93 5.00
C PHE A 632 -23.29 -22.90 3.46
N MET A 633 -22.18 -23.14 2.75
CA MET A 633 -22.17 -23.18 1.29
C MET A 633 -22.94 -24.35 0.68
N LYS A 634 -23.27 -25.38 1.47
CA LYS A 634 -24.17 -26.48 1.06
C LYS A 634 -25.61 -26.03 1.03
N VAL A 635 -25.97 -24.93 1.70
CA VAL A 635 -27.33 -24.38 1.70
C VAL A 635 -27.57 -23.61 0.40
N GLU A 636 -28.52 -24.03 -0.41
CA GLU A 636 -28.89 -23.33 -1.64
C GLU A 636 -30.11 -22.44 -1.40
N MET A 637 -29.88 -21.13 -1.26
CA MET A 637 -30.94 -20.15 -1.15
C MET A 637 -31.27 -19.54 -2.53
N ARG A 638 -32.57 -19.42 -2.84
CA ARG A 638 -33.07 -18.83 -4.09
C ARG A 638 -34.18 -17.81 -3.85
N THR A 639 -34.38 -16.95 -4.85
CA THR A 639 -35.56 -16.10 -4.91
C THR A 639 -36.70 -16.83 -5.59
N GLY A 640 -37.93 -16.55 -5.19
CA GLY A 640 -39.14 -17.07 -5.83
C GLY A 640 -40.31 -16.14 -5.70
N LYS A 641 -41.25 -16.22 -6.62
CA LYS A 641 -42.49 -15.46 -6.55
C LYS A 641 -43.62 -16.34 -6.01
N VAL A 642 -44.29 -15.86 -4.98
CA VAL A 642 -45.49 -16.56 -4.44
C VAL A 642 -46.61 -16.49 -5.45
N ILE A 643 -47.14 -17.63 -5.88
CA ILE A 643 -48.21 -17.76 -6.87
C ILE A 643 -49.56 -17.96 -6.21
N SER A 644 -49.64 -18.81 -5.17
CA SER A 644 -50.87 -19.04 -4.40
C SER A 644 -50.53 -19.42 -2.97
N VAL A 645 -51.44 -19.13 -2.04
CA VAL A 645 -51.37 -19.49 -0.64
C VAL A 645 -52.68 -20.13 -0.22
N GLU A 646 -52.64 -21.38 0.23
CA GLU A 646 -53.80 -22.16 0.65
C GLU A 646 -53.66 -22.56 2.14
N GLU A 647 -54.77 -22.68 2.85
CA GLU A 647 -54.78 -23.19 4.20
C GLU A 647 -54.43 -24.67 4.23
N HIS A 648 -53.58 -25.07 5.20
CA HIS A 648 -53.18 -26.49 5.32
C HIS A 648 -54.34 -27.30 5.91
N PRO A 649 -54.83 -28.40 5.23
CA PRO A 649 -56.04 -29.10 5.62
C PRO A 649 -55.95 -29.80 6.99
N ASN A 650 -54.72 -30.07 7.49
CA ASN A 650 -54.52 -30.82 8.72
C ASN A 650 -53.58 -30.10 9.73
N ALA A 651 -53.44 -28.76 9.57
CA ALA A 651 -52.59 -27.99 10.47
C ALA A 651 -53.06 -26.52 10.59
N ASP A 652 -53.44 -26.12 11.78
CA ASP A 652 -54.09 -24.80 12.07
C ASP A 652 -53.16 -23.62 11.91
N LYS A 653 -51.81 -23.82 11.92
CA LYS A 653 -50.78 -22.78 11.87
C LYS A 653 -50.02 -22.69 10.54
N LEU A 654 -50.30 -23.61 9.60
CA LEU A 654 -49.55 -23.70 8.37
C LEU A 654 -50.34 -23.22 7.16
N TYR A 655 -49.61 -22.55 6.26
CA TYR A 655 -50.02 -22.36 4.87
C TYR A 655 -49.30 -23.31 3.95
N ILE A 656 -49.94 -23.71 2.86
CA ILE A 656 -49.36 -24.32 1.67
C ILE A 656 -49.07 -23.18 0.67
N VAL A 657 -47.82 -22.88 0.47
CA VAL A 657 -47.37 -21.79 -0.41
C VAL A 657 -46.79 -22.37 -1.68
N THR A 658 -47.37 -22.00 -2.81
CA THR A 658 -46.80 -22.37 -4.13
C THR A 658 -45.93 -21.22 -4.60
N ILE A 659 -44.64 -21.53 -4.85
CA ILE A 659 -43.62 -20.57 -5.26
C ILE A 659 -43.17 -20.88 -6.67
N GLN A 660 -43.15 -19.88 -7.56
CA GLN A 660 -42.44 -19.99 -8.83
C GLN A 660 -40.95 -19.87 -8.58
N ASP A 661 -40.18 -20.93 -8.82
CA ASP A 661 -38.74 -21.03 -8.56
C ASP A 661 -37.86 -20.97 -9.83
N GLY A 662 -38.46 -20.64 -10.95
CA GLY A 662 -37.82 -20.47 -12.26
C GLY A 662 -38.86 -20.37 -13.41
N PRO A 663 -38.45 -20.16 -14.66
CA PRO A 663 -39.35 -20.09 -15.81
C PRO A 663 -40.07 -21.43 -16.01
N GLY A 664 -41.37 -21.45 -15.72
CA GLY A 664 -42.22 -22.64 -15.87
C GLY A 664 -42.06 -23.70 -14.79
N SER A 665 -41.33 -23.43 -13.70
CA SER A 665 -41.15 -24.31 -12.56
C SER A 665 -41.85 -23.74 -11.34
N THR A 666 -42.54 -24.58 -10.59
CA THR A 666 -43.17 -24.25 -9.32
C THR A 666 -42.81 -25.25 -8.24
N ARG A 667 -42.84 -24.82 -7.01
CA ARG A 667 -42.49 -25.61 -5.82
C ARG A 667 -43.51 -25.36 -4.72
N THR A 668 -43.83 -26.40 -3.95
CA THR A 668 -44.73 -26.30 -2.81
C THR A 668 -43.96 -26.28 -1.52
N VAL A 669 -44.24 -25.32 -0.67
CA VAL A 669 -43.59 -25.14 0.64
C VAL A 669 -44.67 -24.94 1.71
N CYS A 670 -44.57 -25.71 2.82
CA CYS A 670 -45.41 -25.50 3.99
C CYS A 670 -44.74 -24.51 4.94
N ALA A 671 -45.41 -23.41 5.27
CA ALA A 671 -44.86 -22.32 6.08
C ALA A 671 -45.76 -21.98 7.27
N GLY A 672 -45.17 -21.77 8.45
CA GLY A 672 -45.85 -21.42 9.71
C GLY A 672 -46.19 -19.94 9.81
N LEU A 673 -46.85 -19.37 8.80
CA LEU A 673 -47.10 -17.94 8.66
C LEU A 673 -48.56 -17.54 8.95
N LYS A 674 -49.43 -18.51 9.21
CA LYS A 674 -50.89 -18.27 9.34
C LYS A 674 -51.27 -17.37 10.52
N GLU A 675 -50.47 -17.29 11.57
CA GLU A 675 -50.71 -16.42 12.70
C GLU A 675 -50.23 -14.96 12.44
N TYR A 676 -49.46 -14.72 11.36
CA TYR A 676 -48.79 -13.45 11.10
C TYR A 676 -49.22 -12.76 9.81
N TYR A 677 -49.73 -13.50 8.82
CA TYR A 677 -50.07 -12.99 7.50
C TYR A 677 -51.40 -13.53 6.99
N ASP A 678 -52.17 -12.71 6.35
CA ASP A 678 -53.29 -13.16 5.52
C ASP A 678 -52.77 -13.70 4.17
N PRO A 679 -53.42 -14.69 3.53
CA PRO A 679 -52.97 -15.23 2.23
C PRO A 679 -52.72 -14.16 1.16
N THR A 680 -53.57 -13.14 1.12
CA THR A 680 -53.50 -12.01 0.18
C THR A 680 -52.26 -11.14 0.36
N ASP A 681 -51.65 -11.11 1.55
CA ASP A 681 -50.45 -10.34 1.84
C ASP A 681 -49.18 -11.05 1.33
N LEU A 682 -49.28 -12.36 1.14
CA LEU A 682 -48.17 -13.18 0.68
C LEU A 682 -48.18 -13.39 -0.83
N GLU A 683 -49.37 -13.44 -1.45
CA GLU A 683 -49.48 -13.66 -2.88
C GLU A 683 -48.88 -12.52 -3.70
N GLY A 684 -48.03 -12.87 -4.66
CA GLY A 684 -47.32 -11.93 -5.53
C GLY A 684 -46.01 -11.42 -4.98
N LEU A 685 -45.64 -11.72 -3.69
CA LEU A 685 -44.36 -11.32 -3.12
C LEU A 685 -43.20 -12.08 -3.75
N ASN A 686 -42.07 -11.38 -3.89
CA ASN A 686 -40.78 -12.00 -4.17
C ASN A 686 -40.11 -12.39 -2.83
N VAL A 687 -39.97 -13.66 -2.60
CA VAL A 687 -39.48 -14.23 -1.33
C VAL A 687 -38.13 -14.91 -1.48
N VAL A 688 -37.43 -15.11 -0.36
CA VAL A 688 -36.21 -15.92 -0.30
C VAL A 688 -36.54 -17.25 0.38
N PHE A 689 -36.07 -18.35 -0.19
CA PHE A 689 -36.29 -19.68 0.35
C PHE A 689 -35.06 -20.60 0.19
N VAL A 690 -34.93 -21.59 1.07
CA VAL A 690 -33.92 -22.66 0.95
C VAL A 690 -34.47 -23.72 -0.01
N ALA A 691 -33.73 -23.94 -1.11
CA ALA A 691 -34.18 -24.75 -2.24
C ALA A 691 -33.72 -26.21 -2.19
N ASN A 692 -32.67 -26.53 -1.47
CA ASN A 692 -32.05 -27.86 -1.43
C ASN A 692 -32.25 -28.63 -0.10
N LEU A 693 -33.29 -28.29 0.65
CA LEU A 693 -33.73 -29.11 1.77
C LEU A 693 -34.35 -30.40 1.27
N GLU A 694 -34.10 -31.52 1.97
CA GLU A 694 -34.74 -32.79 1.67
C GLU A 694 -36.27 -32.66 1.78
N PRO A 695 -37.03 -33.01 0.72
CA PRO A 695 -38.49 -32.89 0.72
C PRO A 695 -39.11 -33.70 1.86
N ARG A 696 -39.95 -33.04 2.67
CA ARG A 696 -40.55 -33.64 3.86
C ARG A 696 -42.07 -33.54 3.86
N LYS A 697 -42.76 -34.61 4.20
CA LYS A 697 -44.23 -34.58 4.39
C LYS A 697 -44.57 -33.95 5.76
N LEU A 698 -45.18 -32.77 5.72
CA LEU A 698 -45.71 -32.11 6.91
C LEU A 698 -47.21 -32.36 6.98
N ARG A 699 -47.66 -33.16 7.93
CA ARG A 699 -49.07 -33.55 8.14
C ARG A 699 -49.85 -33.96 6.86
N GLY A 700 -49.14 -34.62 5.93
CA GLY A 700 -49.71 -35.16 4.69
C GLY A 700 -49.38 -34.38 3.41
N VAL A 701 -48.95 -33.13 3.50
CA VAL A 701 -48.52 -32.31 2.35
C VAL A 701 -46.99 -32.35 2.23
N LEU A 702 -46.47 -32.53 1.00
CA LEU A 702 -45.07 -32.49 0.70
C LEU A 702 -44.55 -31.06 0.68
N SER A 703 -43.59 -30.73 1.55
CA SER A 703 -42.83 -29.48 1.51
C SER A 703 -41.47 -29.68 0.86
N GLU A 704 -41.19 -28.93 -0.19
CA GLU A 704 -39.99 -29.08 -1.03
C GLU A 704 -38.96 -27.93 -0.78
N GLY A 705 -39.02 -27.31 0.38
CA GLY A 705 -38.11 -26.20 0.77
C GLY A 705 -38.59 -25.52 2.03
N MET A 706 -37.96 -24.40 2.37
CA MET A 706 -38.30 -23.58 3.53
C MET A 706 -38.24 -22.10 3.19
N LEU A 707 -39.36 -21.37 3.40
CA LEU A 707 -39.39 -19.92 3.34
C LEU A 707 -38.56 -19.31 4.49
N LEU A 708 -37.80 -18.27 4.20
CA LEU A 708 -37.05 -17.54 5.19
C LEU A 708 -37.85 -16.34 5.74
N ALA A 709 -37.90 -16.24 7.04
CA ALA A 709 -38.50 -15.12 7.74
C ALA A 709 -37.62 -14.75 8.95
N ALA A 710 -37.60 -13.47 9.32
CA ALA A 710 -36.97 -12.98 10.52
C ALA A 710 -38.01 -12.95 11.66
N ASP A 711 -37.61 -13.36 12.86
CA ASP A 711 -38.41 -13.36 14.09
C ASP A 711 -37.66 -12.50 15.12
N ASP A 712 -38.34 -11.51 15.74
CA ASP A 712 -37.73 -10.63 16.76
C ASP A 712 -37.76 -11.21 18.18
N GLY A 713 -38.29 -12.43 18.36
CA GLY A 713 -38.44 -13.07 19.67
C GLY A 713 -39.62 -12.55 20.50
N ASP A 714 -40.20 -11.41 20.16
CA ASP A 714 -41.34 -10.78 20.82
C ASP A 714 -42.68 -11.05 20.12
N GLY A 715 -42.68 -11.97 19.16
CA GLY A 715 -43.86 -12.46 18.43
C GLY A 715 -44.15 -11.74 17.13
N LYS A 716 -43.25 -10.96 16.57
CA LYS A 716 -43.34 -10.37 15.26
C LYS A 716 -42.50 -11.16 14.27
N VAL A 717 -43.09 -11.61 13.20
CA VAL A 717 -42.41 -12.35 12.12
C VAL A 717 -42.47 -11.55 10.82
N SER A 718 -41.33 -11.38 10.14
CA SER A 718 -41.22 -10.69 8.86
C SER A 718 -40.58 -11.59 7.81
N ILE A 719 -41.30 -11.83 6.72
CA ILE A 719 -40.79 -12.65 5.62
C ILE A 719 -39.68 -11.92 4.87
N LEU A 720 -38.62 -12.64 4.49
CA LEU A 720 -37.52 -12.06 3.73
C LEU A 720 -37.93 -11.86 2.26
N THR A 721 -37.86 -10.61 1.81
CA THR A 721 -38.20 -10.20 0.44
C THR A 721 -37.03 -9.50 -0.24
N THR A 722 -37.05 -9.43 -1.59
CA THR A 722 -36.03 -8.69 -2.35
C THR A 722 -36.46 -7.23 -2.53
N LYS A 723 -35.56 -6.28 -2.30
CA LYS A 723 -35.83 -4.82 -2.50
C LYS A 723 -35.93 -4.42 -3.97
N GLY A 724 -35.42 -5.24 -4.90
CA GLY A 724 -35.43 -5.00 -6.33
C GLY A 724 -36.20 -6.10 -7.08
N ASP A 725 -36.60 -5.81 -8.33
CA ASP A 725 -37.19 -6.80 -9.21
C ASP A 725 -36.12 -7.75 -9.74
N ILE A 726 -36.03 -8.94 -9.13
CA ILE A 726 -35.11 -9.99 -9.47
C ILE A 726 -35.91 -11.22 -9.95
N GLY A 727 -35.45 -11.86 -11.01
CA GLY A 727 -36.11 -13.05 -11.56
C GLY A 727 -36.23 -14.20 -10.58
N SER A 728 -37.38 -14.92 -10.59
CA SER A 728 -37.54 -16.14 -9.79
C SER A 728 -36.52 -17.20 -10.14
N GLY A 729 -35.95 -17.88 -9.12
CA GLY A 729 -34.91 -18.87 -9.24
C GLY A 729 -33.48 -18.28 -9.16
N SER A 730 -33.32 -16.98 -8.99
CA SER A 730 -32.00 -16.35 -8.80
C SER A 730 -31.34 -16.81 -7.50
N ARG A 731 -30.06 -17.11 -7.55
CA ARG A 731 -29.30 -17.58 -6.38
C ARG A 731 -29.04 -16.40 -5.43
N VAL A 732 -29.31 -16.62 -4.15
CA VAL A 732 -28.92 -15.73 -3.06
C VAL A 732 -27.52 -16.12 -2.59
N ARG A 733 -26.64 -15.14 -2.42
CA ARG A 733 -25.21 -15.34 -2.07
C ARG A 733 -24.87 -14.57 -0.81
#